data_c8e37c812ea47c58856ad1cc2273e86c
#
_entry.id   c8e37c812ea47c58856ad1cc2273e86c
#
_cell.length_a   1.000
_cell.length_b   1.000
_cell.length_c   1.000
_cell.angle_alpha   90.00
_cell.angle_beta   90.00
_cell.angle_gamma   90.00
#
_symmetry.space_group_name_H-M   'P 1'
#
loop_
_entity.id
_entity.type
_entity.pdbx_description
1 polymer ?
#
loop_
_entity_poly.entity_id
_entity_poly.type
_entity_poly.pdbx_seq_one_letter_code
_entity_poly.pdbx_strand_id
1 'polypeptide(L)'
;MDITARLEVIKGVGPKTAEALEKRGFRTLKDLLYYFPRSYEDYQSQTNIVDIKPGRVILRGKIRNLKNLHTRRRNFVITQGEIYDETGAVRVVWYNQPYRIKNFDEKTTYYFTGQYDFKYNRYQITAPTVAAADEIEQKVDGFQPIYSAKGSFNSAWFKKLFEKIKPSFSASVPDLLPLDSAPTYIKKGSRNQALFNIHFPKQKEDVDQAKRYLSYEEIFELILASQLNRQENQKLRAKPLAFNLDSTKKFLASLPFELTPAQKTAAWEIMQDLTKTTPMNRLLQGDVGSGKTVVSALAIFQAVKNGAQVALLAPTAILASQHAEGLAKILAPFGIKTGLLIGATKQKDQLKTQIQNGKIDLIIGTHALLTDDTIFHNLALVIIDEQHRFGVAQRQKLLEKVALNQLSEKYTAPPFLAMTATPIPRSLQLTIFGDLDVSIINQMPKGRQPILTKIINETNMREMLYPEITKHLEAKEQVYWICRLIEQDEDDPLEKDQHTVTEEAKRLKKIFPKYRIGILHGRMKAQEKDQVMEEFKNHQLDILVSTTVVEVGVDVPNATQIVIMNADRFGLAQAHQLRGRVGRGQKASQCFLITTGDNPPTTRLRELEKSNNGFYLAEVDLKLRGPGEVYGSMQHGELNLKIANLADTELIKDARAQAVKFAANTQNMLKYKELSQSISKFQQLTTLN
;
A
#
# COMPACT_ATOMS: atom_id res chain seq x y z
N MET A 1 19.83 -26.82 17.51
CA MET A 1 20.56 -25.70 16.87
C MET A 1 19.96 -24.40 17.37
N ASP A 2 20.79 -23.45 17.79
CA ASP A 2 20.28 -22.12 18.15
C ASP A 2 19.78 -21.40 16.87
N ILE A 3 18.56 -20.84 16.92
CA ILE A 3 17.97 -20.13 15.78
C ILE A 3 18.72 -18.84 15.43
N THR A 4 19.53 -18.30 16.34
CA THR A 4 20.38 -17.14 16.13
C THR A 4 21.74 -17.48 15.51
N ALA A 5 22.05 -18.78 15.37
CA ALA A 5 23.30 -19.25 14.80
C ALA A 5 23.43 -18.81 13.32
N ARG A 6 24.66 -18.52 12.91
CA ARG A 6 24.98 -18.21 11.50
C ARG A 6 24.78 -19.43 10.61
N LEU A 7 24.50 -19.21 9.33
CA LEU A 7 24.17 -20.28 8.39
C LEU A 7 25.32 -21.26 8.09
N GLU A 8 26.57 -20.89 8.42
CA GLU A 8 27.76 -21.75 8.27
C GLU A 8 27.71 -23.03 9.12
N VAL A 9 26.88 -23.04 10.19
CA VAL A 9 26.68 -24.25 11.03
C VAL A 9 25.91 -25.34 10.28
N ILE A 10 25.26 -25.02 9.16
CA ILE A 10 24.50 -25.99 8.35
C ILE A 10 25.47 -26.79 7.49
N LYS A 11 25.48 -28.11 7.62
CA LYS A 11 26.33 -28.98 6.83
C LYS A 11 26.15 -28.72 5.30
N GLY A 12 27.24 -28.25 4.64
CA GLY A 12 27.23 -27.95 3.21
C GLY A 12 26.89 -26.50 2.86
N VAL A 13 26.84 -25.61 3.84
CA VAL A 13 26.87 -24.14 3.65
C VAL A 13 28.27 -23.68 4.01
N GLY A 14 29.15 -23.57 3.00
CA GLY A 14 30.51 -23.02 3.21
C GLY A 14 30.50 -21.48 3.25
N PRO A 15 31.64 -20.84 3.63
CA PRO A 15 31.72 -19.38 3.78
C PRO A 15 31.27 -18.58 2.55
N LYS A 16 31.65 -19.00 1.34
CA LYS A 16 31.20 -18.34 0.09
C LYS A 16 29.67 -18.41 -0.11
N THR A 17 29.05 -19.53 0.27
CA THR A 17 27.60 -19.71 0.17
C THR A 17 26.89 -18.89 1.23
N ALA A 18 27.43 -18.84 2.45
CA ALA A 18 26.91 -18.04 3.55
C ALA A 18 26.95 -16.53 3.20
N GLU A 19 28.09 -16.04 2.65
CA GLU A 19 28.20 -14.65 2.16
C GLU A 19 27.20 -14.34 1.06
N ALA A 20 27.01 -15.27 0.10
CA ALA A 20 26.05 -15.10 -0.97
C ALA A 20 24.58 -15.08 -0.46
N LEU A 21 24.28 -15.81 0.60
CA LEU A 21 22.99 -15.79 1.29
C LEU A 21 22.80 -14.50 2.09
N GLU A 22 23.85 -14.04 2.79
CA GLU A 22 23.81 -12.80 3.57
C GLU A 22 23.51 -11.57 2.69
N LYS A 23 24.12 -11.49 1.50
CA LYS A 23 23.81 -10.45 0.49
C LYS A 23 22.34 -10.48 0.03
N ARG A 24 21.61 -11.56 0.33
CA ARG A 24 20.18 -11.74 0.00
C ARG A 24 19.26 -11.71 1.22
N GLY A 25 19.80 -11.29 2.37
CA GLY A 25 19.04 -11.10 3.60
C GLY A 25 18.95 -12.33 4.52
N PHE A 26 19.72 -13.40 4.26
CA PHE A 26 19.76 -14.58 5.11
C PHE A 26 21.08 -14.61 5.91
N ARG A 27 21.05 -14.20 7.18
CA ARG A 27 22.22 -14.17 8.07
C ARG A 27 22.23 -15.32 9.06
N THR A 28 21.06 -15.65 9.58
CA THR A 28 20.86 -16.62 10.66
C THR A 28 19.92 -17.74 10.26
N LEU A 29 19.92 -18.80 11.05
CA LEU A 29 18.94 -19.89 10.90
C LEU A 29 17.50 -19.37 11.02
N LYS A 30 17.24 -18.37 11.88
CA LYS A 30 15.95 -17.71 11.98
C LYS A 30 15.50 -17.11 10.64
N ASP A 31 16.39 -16.40 9.93
CA ASP A 31 16.03 -15.80 8.65
C ASP A 31 15.60 -16.86 7.62
N LEU A 32 16.27 -18.01 7.66
CA LEU A 32 15.95 -19.14 6.79
C LEU A 32 14.63 -19.81 7.18
N LEU A 33 14.38 -20.07 8.47
CA LEU A 33 13.14 -20.69 8.97
C LEU A 33 11.90 -19.82 8.69
N TYR A 34 12.08 -18.50 8.59
CA TYR A 34 11.02 -17.55 8.22
C TYR A 34 11.01 -17.21 6.72
N TYR A 35 11.74 -17.98 5.90
CA TYR A 35 11.60 -17.92 4.45
C TYR A 35 10.56 -18.94 3.98
N PHE A 36 9.31 -18.55 4.03
CA PHE A 36 8.18 -19.43 3.77
C PHE A 36 8.04 -19.81 2.29
N PRO A 37 7.55 -21.02 1.99
CA PRO A 37 7.22 -21.42 0.63
C PRO A 37 6.18 -20.49 0.00
N ARG A 38 6.37 -20.18 -1.29
CA ARG A 38 5.41 -19.37 -2.05
C ARG A 38 4.11 -20.15 -2.35
N SER A 39 4.22 -21.43 -2.57
CA SER A 39 3.11 -22.33 -2.89
C SER A 39 3.49 -23.77 -2.57
N TYR A 40 2.51 -24.67 -2.67
CA TYR A 40 2.71 -26.10 -2.48
C TYR A 40 2.19 -26.84 -3.70
N GLU A 41 2.79 -27.99 -4.01
CA GLU A 41 2.37 -28.91 -5.02
C GLU A 41 1.91 -30.21 -4.36
N ASP A 42 0.67 -30.60 -4.65
CA ASP A 42 0.09 -31.85 -4.18
C ASP A 42 0.14 -32.88 -5.30
N TYR A 43 1.15 -33.73 -5.27
CA TYR A 43 1.34 -34.76 -6.28
C TYR A 43 0.37 -35.95 -6.12
N GLN A 44 -0.43 -35.99 -5.06
CA GLN A 44 -1.51 -37.00 -4.90
C GLN A 44 -2.77 -36.58 -5.68
N SER A 45 -3.01 -35.29 -5.86
CA SER A 45 -4.14 -34.77 -6.64
C SER A 45 -3.79 -34.60 -8.13
N GLN A 46 -3.29 -35.66 -8.75
CA GLN A 46 -3.04 -35.67 -10.20
C GLN A 46 -4.36 -35.67 -10.96
N THR A 47 -4.38 -34.97 -12.10
CA THR A 47 -5.52 -34.89 -13.00
C THR A 47 -5.19 -35.66 -14.28
N ASN A 48 -6.13 -36.48 -14.78
CA ASN A 48 -5.99 -37.12 -16.10
C ASN A 48 -6.07 -36.06 -17.21
N ILE A 49 -5.38 -36.30 -18.33
CA ILE A 49 -5.32 -35.33 -19.43
C ILE A 49 -6.71 -35.00 -20.00
N VAL A 50 -7.62 -35.97 -20.02
CA VAL A 50 -8.99 -35.78 -20.51
C VAL A 50 -9.81 -34.80 -19.64
N ASP A 51 -9.52 -34.72 -18.34
CA ASP A 51 -10.29 -33.97 -17.36
C ASP A 51 -9.70 -32.57 -17.06
N ILE A 52 -8.59 -32.21 -17.74
CA ILE A 52 -7.92 -30.92 -17.45
C ILE A 52 -8.81 -29.73 -17.83
N LYS A 53 -8.83 -28.74 -16.93
CA LYS A 53 -9.49 -27.44 -17.13
C LYS A 53 -8.46 -26.33 -17.13
N PRO A 54 -8.74 -25.19 -17.79
CA PRO A 54 -7.85 -24.04 -17.71
C PRO A 54 -7.53 -23.65 -16.25
N GLY A 55 -6.22 -23.52 -15.97
CA GLY A 55 -5.72 -23.28 -14.62
C GLY A 55 -4.42 -24.03 -14.35
N ARG A 56 -4.03 -24.09 -13.08
CA ARG A 56 -2.86 -24.86 -12.65
C ARG A 56 -3.22 -26.35 -12.59
N VAL A 57 -2.40 -27.18 -13.26
CA VAL A 57 -2.61 -28.63 -13.37
C VAL A 57 -1.35 -29.40 -12.97
N ILE A 58 -1.54 -30.61 -12.43
CA ILE A 58 -0.49 -31.58 -12.16
C ILE A 58 -0.85 -32.85 -12.96
N LEU A 59 -0.01 -33.16 -13.93
CA LEU A 59 -0.20 -34.31 -14.79
C LEU A 59 0.91 -35.35 -14.54
N ARG A 60 0.53 -36.62 -14.50
CA ARG A 60 1.45 -37.74 -14.51
C ARG A 60 1.42 -38.36 -15.90
N GLY A 61 2.52 -38.37 -16.60
CA GLY A 61 2.56 -38.91 -17.98
C GLY A 61 3.96 -39.01 -18.53
N LYS A 62 4.04 -39.44 -19.77
CA LYS A 62 5.26 -39.50 -20.56
C LYS A 62 5.28 -38.35 -21.55
N ILE A 63 6.47 -38.08 -22.11
CA ILE A 63 6.64 -37.04 -23.11
C ILE A 63 7.08 -37.60 -24.42
N ARG A 64 6.59 -37.03 -25.53
CA ARG A 64 6.97 -37.41 -26.90
C ARG A 64 7.04 -36.19 -27.81
N ASN A 65 7.56 -36.37 -29.02
CA ASN A 65 7.61 -35.36 -30.08
C ASN A 65 8.35 -34.09 -29.68
N LEU A 66 9.38 -34.19 -28.82
CA LEU A 66 10.17 -33.05 -28.38
C LEU A 66 11.00 -32.45 -29.51
N LYS A 67 10.85 -31.17 -29.78
CA LYS A 67 11.62 -30.44 -30.77
C LYS A 67 11.89 -29.00 -30.39
N ASN A 68 13.05 -28.47 -30.81
CA ASN A 68 13.39 -27.06 -30.70
C ASN A 68 12.99 -26.32 -31.98
N LEU A 69 12.22 -25.26 -31.82
CA LEU A 69 11.85 -24.34 -32.90
C LEU A 69 12.63 -23.05 -32.73
N HIS A 70 13.44 -22.69 -33.71
CA HIS A 70 14.10 -21.44 -33.79
C HIS A 70 13.12 -20.38 -34.34
N THR A 71 12.92 -19.30 -33.62
CA THR A 71 12.05 -18.21 -34.08
C THR A 71 12.84 -17.21 -34.93
N ARG A 72 12.15 -16.34 -35.66
CA ARG A 72 12.79 -15.22 -36.41
C ARG A 72 13.47 -14.20 -35.49
N ARG A 73 13.19 -14.19 -34.18
CA ARG A 73 13.90 -13.37 -33.19
C ARG A 73 15.24 -13.99 -32.87
N ARG A 74 16.31 -13.22 -32.97
CA ARG A 74 17.68 -13.65 -32.62
C ARG A 74 17.70 -14.14 -31.16
N ASN A 75 18.22 -15.34 -30.94
CA ASN A 75 18.36 -16.01 -29.62
C ASN A 75 17.05 -16.41 -28.90
N PHE A 76 15.92 -16.57 -29.61
CA PHE A 76 14.70 -17.07 -28.97
C PHE A 76 14.34 -18.48 -29.50
N VAL A 77 14.43 -19.45 -28.61
CA VAL A 77 14.14 -20.88 -28.92
C VAL A 77 12.90 -21.33 -28.16
N ILE A 78 12.00 -22.01 -28.88
CA ILE A 78 10.80 -22.62 -28.28
C ILE A 78 11.01 -24.12 -28.30
N THR A 79 11.10 -24.75 -27.14
CA THR A 79 11.06 -26.22 -27.01
C THR A 79 9.62 -26.64 -26.84
N GLN A 80 9.10 -27.48 -27.70
CA GLN A 80 7.73 -27.98 -27.61
C GLN A 80 7.69 -29.50 -27.70
N GLY A 81 6.65 -30.10 -27.13
CA GLY A 81 6.37 -31.52 -27.17
C GLY A 81 4.92 -31.82 -26.78
N GLU A 82 4.64 -33.10 -26.58
CA GLU A 82 3.35 -33.58 -26.09
C GLU A 82 3.55 -34.43 -24.84
N ILE A 83 2.81 -34.08 -23.78
CA ILE A 83 2.65 -34.93 -22.61
C ILE A 83 1.46 -35.83 -22.87
N TYR A 84 1.60 -37.15 -22.63
CA TYR A 84 0.53 -38.11 -22.84
C TYR A 84 0.41 -39.09 -21.67
N ASP A 85 -0.81 -39.51 -21.41
CA ASP A 85 -1.18 -40.58 -20.49
C ASP A 85 -2.13 -41.57 -21.22
N GLU A 86 -2.76 -42.46 -20.46
CA GLU A 86 -3.74 -43.42 -21.01
C GLU A 86 -5.04 -42.74 -21.50
N THR A 87 -5.31 -41.50 -21.08
CA THR A 87 -6.55 -40.79 -21.35
C THR A 87 -6.45 -39.79 -22.49
N GLY A 88 -5.24 -39.34 -22.85
CA GLY A 88 -5.07 -38.35 -23.90
C GLY A 88 -3.65 -37.82 -24.07
N ALA A 89 -3.56 -36.71 -24.81
CA ALA A 89 -2.32 -35.95 -24.98
C ALA A 89 -2.56 -34.46 -24.96
N VAL A 90 -1.61 -33.69 -24.37
CA VAL A 90 -1.65 -32.27 -24.29
C VAL A 90 -0.31 -31.64 -24.69
N ARG A 91 -0.38 -30.55 -25.43
CA ARG A 91 0.81 -29.81 -25.85
C ARG A 91 1.51 -29.14 -24.67
N VAL A 92 2.84 -29.18 -24.68
CA VAL A 92 3.71 -28.52 -23.72
C VAL A 92 4.73 -27.63 -24.41
N VAL A 93 5.04 -26.47 -23.83
CA VAL A 93 5.95 -25.48 -24.40
C VAL A 93 6.86 -24.91 -23.33
N TRP A 94 8.18 -24.83 -23.62
CA TRP A 94 9.17 -24.08 -22.83
C TRP A 94 9.84 -23.01 -23.70
N TYR A 95 10.12 -21.87 -23.11
CA TYR A 95 10.79 -20.76 -23.79
C TYR A 95 12.25 -20.65 -23.34
N ASN A 96 13.18 -20.47 -24.28
CA ASN A 96 14.62 -20.34 -24.04
C ASN A 96 15.26 -21.49 -23.23
N GLN A 97 14.73 -22.70 -23.36
CA GLN A 97 15.24 -23.92 -22.69
C GLN A 97 15.54 -25.07 -23.66
N PRO A 98 16.45 -24.88 -24.64
CA PRO A 98 16.73 -25.91 -25.66
C PRO A 98 17.36 -27.19 -25.09
N TYR A 99 17.97 -27.10 -23.91
CA TYR A 99 18.57 -28.21 -23.19
C TYR A 99 17.54 -29.25 -22.70
N ARG A 100 16.27 -28.91 -22.65
CA ARG A 100 15.17 -29.78 -22.17
C ARG A 100 15.10 -31.07 -22.95
N ILE A 101 15.39 -31.08 -24.27
CA ILE A 101 15.35 -32.30 -25.10
C ILE A 101 16.30 -33.38 -24.56
N LYS A 102 17.45 -32.99 -24.04
CA LYS A 102 18.44 -33.94 -23.50
C LYS A 102 18.08 -34.46 -22.11
N ASN A 103 17.15 -33.82 -21.41
CA ASN A 103 16.81 -34.12 -20.02
C ASN A 103 15.60 -35.08 -19.89
N PHE A 104 14.97 -35.43 -21.00
CA PHE A 104 13.83 -36.34 -21.01
C PHE A 104 14.18 -37.69 -21.63
N ASP A 105 13.77 -38.74 -20.96
CA ASP A 105 13.73 -40.09 -21.52
C ASP A 105 12.27 -40.44 -21.82
N GLU A 106 11.98 -40.88 -23.06
CA GLU A 106 10.63 -41.21 -23.52
C GLU A 106 9.99 -42.39 -22.77
N LYS A 107 10.82 -43.23 -22.13
CA LYS A 107 10.35 -44.38 -21.34
C LYS A 107 9.97 -44.01 -19.92
N THR A 108 10.53 -42.93 -19.41
CA THR A 108 10.34 -42.48 -18.02
C THR A 108 9.03 -41.72 -17.86
N THR A 109 8.31 -42.01 -16.78
CA THR A 109 7.12 -41.27 -16.38
C THR A 109 7.52 -40.08 -15.54
N TYR A 110 6.93 -38.93 -15.82
CA TYR A 110 7.19 -37.67 -15.13
C TYR A 110 5.92 -37.07 -14.57
N TYR A 111 6.06 -36.25 -13.52
CA TYR A 111 5.07 -35.28 -13.09
C TYR A 111 5.36 -33.94 -13.76
N PHE A 112 4.33 -33.36 -14.38
CA PHE A 112 4.36 -32.02 -14.98
C PHE A 112 3.42 -31.13 -14.26
N THR A 113 3.96 -30.06 -13.62
CA THR A 113 3.16 -29.04 -12.93
C THR A 113 3.26 -27.72 -13.66
N GLY A 114 2.16 -27.21 -14.18
CA GLY A 114 2.16 -25.99 -14.96
C GLY A 114 0.79 -25.35 -15.12
N GLN A 115 0.79 -24.24 -15.84
CA GLN A 115 -0.44 -23.51 -16.18
C GLN A 115 -0.96 -24.02 -17.52
N TYR A 116 -2.18 -24.54 -17.52
CA TYR A 116 -2.91 -24.94 -18.73
C TYR A 116 -3.81 -23.80 -19.16
N ASP A 117 -3.48 -23.15 -20.27
CA ASP A 117 -4.16 -21.97 -20.79
C ASP A 117 -4.33 -22.03 -22.31
N PHE A 118 -5.32 -21.26 -22.81
CA PHE A 118 -5.46 -20.98 -24.23
C PHE A 118 -4.53 -19.83 -24.63
N LYS A 119 -3.44 -20.17 -25.34
CA LYS A 119 -2.47 -19.20 -25.84
C LYS A 119 -2.13 -19.49 -27.31
N TYR A 120 -1.93 -18.43 -28.09
CA TYR A 120 -1.56 -18.56 -29.51
C TYR A 120 -2.52 -19.47 -30.28
N ASN A 121 -3.82 -19.29 -30.04
CA ASN A 121 -4.92 -20.04 -30.68
C ASN A 121 -4.95 -21.56 -30.38
N ARG A 122 -4.34 -22.00 -29.27
CA ARG A 122 -4.29 -23.40 -28.83
C ARG A 122 -4.24 -23.54 -27.32
N TYR A 123 -4.81 -24.62 -26.82
CA TYR A 123 -4.60 -25.03 -25.43
C TYR A 123 -3.21 -25.65 -25.26
N GLN A 124 -2.47 -25.24 -24.25
CA GLN A 124 -1.12 -25.78 -23.96
C GLN A 124 -0.75 -25.59 -22.50
N ILE A 125 0.21 -26.39 -22.02
CA ILE A 125 0.86 -26.19 -20.73
C ILE A 125 2.15 -25.40 -20.98
N THR A 126 2.27 -24.26 -20.29
CA THR A 126 3.41 -23.35 -20.47
C THR A 126 4.44 -23.53 -19.38
N ALA A 127 5.69 -23.82 -19.78
CA ALA A 127 6.88 -23.92 -18.91
C ALA A 127 6.66 -24.73 -17.63
N PRO A 128 6.09 -25.97 -17.70
CA PRO A 128 5.87 -26.75 -16.50
C PRO A 128 7.17 -27.11 -15.78
N THR A 129 7.08 -27.16 -14.45
CA THR A 129 8.08 -27.85 -13.64
C THR A 129 7.95 -29.34 -13.86
N VAL A 130 9.07 -30.04 -13.91
CA VAL A 130 9.10 -31.48 -14.21
C VAL A 130 9.92 -32.21 -13.15
N ALA A 131 9.41 -33.34 -12.69
CA ALA A 131 10.10 -34.25 -11.78
C ALA A 131 9.84 -35.70 -12.21
N ALA A 132 10.83 -36.56 -12.07
CA ALA A 132 10.66 -38.00 -12.40
C ALA A 132 9.72 -38.65 -11.38
N ALA A 133 8.82 -39.52 -11.86
CA ALA A 133 7.82 -40.16 -11.00
C ALA A 133 8.47 -40.99 -9.88
N ASP A 134 9.51 -41.77 -10.23
CA ASP A 134 10.26 -42.61 -9.29
C ASP A 134 10.92 -41.79 -8.16
N GLU A 135 11.35 -40.54 -8.44
CA GLU A 135 11.94 -39.66 -7.42
C GLU A 135 10.88 -39.14 -6.44
N ILE A 136 9.66 -38.93 -6.90
CA ILE A 136 8.55 -38.42 -6.09
C ILE A 136 7.91 -39.57 -5.32
N GLU A 137 7.59 -40.69 -5.96
CA GLU A 137 6.91 -41.83 -5.34
C GLU A 137 7.75 -42.53 -4.27
N GLN A 138 9.09 -42.50 -4.37
CA GLN A 138 10.00 -43.11 -3.37
C GLN A 138 10.37 -42.19 -2.23
N LYS A 139 10.29 -40.87 -2.39
CA LYS A 139 10.88 -39.91 -1.43
C LYS A 139 9.87 -38.99 -0.73
N VAL A 140 8.58 -39.04 -1.13
CA VAL A 140 7.70 -37.91 -0.81
C VAL A 140 6.32 -38.33 -0.34
N ASP A 141 5.92 -37.75 0.78
CA ASP A 141 4.54 -37.73 1.28
C ASP A 141 3.58 -36.90 0.38
N GLY A 142 3.78 -36.84 -0.92
CA GLY A 142 2.89 -36.22 -1.91
C GLY A 142 2.82 -34.68 -1.93
N PHE A 143 2.98 -34.02 -0.79
CA PHE A 143 2.77 -32.56 -0.65
C PHE A 143 4.10 -31.81 -0.50
N GLN A 144 4.47 -30.98 -1.50
CA GLN A 144 5.81 -30.41 -1.60
C GLN A 144 5.83 -28.88 -1.58
N PRO A 145 6.67 -28.23 -0.73
CA PRO A 145 6.84 -26.80 -0.72
C PRO A 145 7.59 -26.30 -1.95
N ILE A 146 7.19 -25.15 -2.49
CA ILE A 146 7.84 -24.43 -3.59
C ILE A 146 8.34 -23.08 -3.07
N TYR A 147 9.65 -22.87 -3.12
CA TYR A 147 10.28 -21.61 -2.70
C TYR A 147 10.50 -20.67 -3.87
N SER A 148 10.42 -19.38 -3.63
CA SER A 148 10.82 -18.36 -4.61
C SER A 148 12.34 -18.42 -4.85
N ALA A 149 12.78 -18.14 -6.07
CA ALA A 149 14.21 -18.05 -6.36
C ALA A 149 14.79 -16.77 -5.75
N LYS A 150 16.02 -16.84 -5.26
CA LYS A 150 16.81 -15.70 -4.75
C LYS A 150 18.17 -15.69 -5.45
N GLY A 151 18.25 -15.00 -6.57
CA GLY A 151 19.45 -15.00 -7.42
C GLY A 151 19.75 -16.40 -7.94
N SER A 152 20.94 -16.94 -7.64
CA SER A 152 21.38 -18.29 -8.04
C SER A 152 20.71 -19.44 -7.25
N PHE A 153 20.01 -19.14 -6.15
CA PHE A 153 19.36 -20.13 -5.30
C PHE A 153 17.92 -20.35 -5.76
N ASN A 154 17.66 -21.50 -6.39
CA ASN A 154 16.31 -21.88 -6.85
C ASN A 154 15.56 -22.70 -5.78
N SER A 155 14.29 -23.05 -6.07
CA SER A 155 13.44 -23.82 -5.16
C SER A 155 14.05 -25.19 -4.79
N ALA A 156 14.67 -25.89 -5.74
CA ALA A 156 15.30 -27.19 -5.49
C ALA A 156 16.50 -27.08 -4.54
N TRP A 157 17.25 -25.98 -4.64
CA TRP A 157 18.35 -25.69 -3.73
C TRP A 157 17.86 -25.47 -2.29
N PHE A 158 16.79 -24.66 -2.11
CA PHE A 158 16.20 -24.44 -0.79
C PHE A 158 15.62 -25.73 -0.22
N LYS A 159 14.92 -26.56 -1.01
CA LYS A 159 14.43 -27.88 -0.56
C LYS A 159 15.57 -28.71 0.02
N LYS A 160 16.67 -28.85 -0.71
CA LYS A 160 17.86 -29.60 -0.26
C LYS A 160 18.46 -29.02 1.01
N LEU A 161 18.44 -27.71 1.17
CA LEU A 161 18.94 -27.05 2.38
C LEU A 161 18.04 -27.34 3.57
N PHE A 162 16.71 -27.25 3.41
CA PHE A 162 15.75 -27.55 4.47
C PHE A 162 15.79 -29.01 4.89
N GLU A 163 15.97 -29.96 3.97
CA GLU A 163 16.14 -31.38 4.32
C GLU A 163 17.37 -31.63 5.21
N LYS A 164 18.45 -30.87 5.06
CA LYS A 164 19.61 -30.95 5.95
C LYS A 164 19.34 -30.38 7.35
N ILE A 165 18.42 -29.44 7.46
CA ILE A 165 18.01 -28.82 8.73
C ILE A 165 16.98 -29.67 9.46
N LYS A 166 16.17 -30.45 8.73
CA LYS A 166 15.07 -31.28 9.26
C LYS A 166 15.42 -32.08 10.53
N PRO A 167 16.56 -32.79 10.63
CA PRO A 167 16.93 -33.52 11.84
C PRO A 167 17.20 -32.62 13.05
N SER A 168 17.60 -31.37 12.82
CA SER A 168 17.90 -30.38 13.85
C SER A 168 16.70 -29.50 14.22
N PHE A 169 15.56 -29.68 13.57
CA PHE A 169 14.35 -28.90 13.76
C PHE A 169 13.70 -29.13 15.13
N SER A 170 14.07 -30.21 15.84
CA SER A 170 13.65 -30.49 17.24
C SER A 170 14.26 -29.54 18.27
N ALA A 171 15.20 -28.68 17.87
CA ALA A 171 15.71 -27.62 18.73
C ALA A 171 14.57 -26.62 18.99
N SER A 172 14.26 -26.42 20.26
CA SER A 172 13.17 -25.61 20.76
C SER A 172 13.22 -24.18 20.23
N VAL A 173 12.36 -23.89 19.24
CA VAL A 173 12.00 -22.51 18.95
C VAL A 173 11.02 -22.09 20.04
N PRO A 174 11.35 -21.15 20.92
CA PRO A 174 10.47 -20.81 22.04
C PRO A 174 9.16 -20.20 21.52
N ASP A 175 8.05 -20.57 22.14
CA ASP A 175 6.76 -19.96 21.87
C ASP A 175 6.75 -18.51 22.36
N LEU A 176 6.37 -17.59 21.46
CA LEU A 176 6.23 -16.18 21.81
C LEU A 176 4.86 -15.86 22.39
N LEU A 177 3.84 -16.61 22.00
CA LEU A 177 2.46 -16.33 22.34
C LEU A 177 2.14 -16.69 23.82
N PRO A 178 1.37 -15.84 24.50
CA PRO A 178 0.79 -16.17 25.80
C PRO A 178 -0.37 -17.17 25.61
N LEU A 179 -0.05 -18.47 25.57
CA LEU A 179 -0.98 -19.55 25.22
C LEU A 179 -2.18 -19.62 26.17
N ASP A 180 -2.05 -19.20 27.44
CA ASP A 180 -3.12 -19.22 28.42
C ASP A 180 -4.37 -18.46 27.96
N SER A 181 -4.16 -17.35 27.27
CA SER A 181 -5.23 -16.47 26.77
C SER A 181 -5.51 -16.61 25.27
N ALA A 182 -4.72 -17.40 24.54
CA ALA A 182 -4.87 -17.57 23.09
C ALA A 182 -6.17 -18.33 22.72
N PRO A 183 -6.69 -18.16 21.49
CA PRO A 183 -7.82 -18.94 20.98
C PRO A 183 -7.54 -20.45 20.98
N THR A 184 -8.58 -21.27 21.06
CA THR A 184 -8.46 -22.72 21.15
C THR A 184 -7.67 -23.34 19.98
N TYR A 185 -7.82 -22.79 18.77
CA TYR A 185 -7.09 -23.28 17.59
C TYR A 185 -5.60 -22.95 17.64
N ILE A 186 -5.19 -21.96 18.44
CA ILE A 186 -3.78 -21.63 18.68
C ILE A 186 -3.22 -22.50 19.82
N LYS A 187 -4.00 -22.71 20.90
CA LYS A 187 -3.59 -23.53 22.06
C LYS A 187 -3.24 -24.97 21.70
N LYS A 188 -3.84 -25.50 20.63
CA LYS A 188 -3.60 -26.87 20.14
C LYS A 188 -2.29 -27.03 19.36
N GLY A 189 -1.60 -25.94 19.02
CA GLY A 189 -0.34 -25.93 18.28
C GLY A 189 0.81 -25.37 19.09
N SER A 190 1.99 -25.42 18.50
CA SER A 190 3.18 -24.73 18.99
C SER A 190 3.89 -24.06 17.81
N ARG A 191 4.68 -23.04 18.09
CA ARG A 191 5.50 -22.34 17.08
C ARG A 191 6.44 -23.31 16.37
N ASN A 192 7.07 -24.20 17.14
CA ASN A 192 7.96 -25.21 16.57
C ASN A 192 7.24 -26.13 15.58
N GLN A 193 6.04 -26.63 15.96
CA GLN A 193 5.23 -27.46 15.08
C GLN A 193 4.75 -26.71 13.83
N ALA A 194 4.36 -25.45 13.98
CA ALA A 194 3.93 -24.63 12.85
C ALA A 194 5.07 -24.36 11.87
N LEU A 195 6.26 -23.99 12.37
CA LEU A 195 7.46 -23.84 11.53
C LEU A 195 7.90 -25.15 10.89
N PHE A 196 7.74 -26.29 11.56
CA PHE A 196 8.02 -27.59 10.95
C PHE A 196 7.03 -27.89 9.83
N ASN A 197 5.74 -27.78 10.09
CA ASN A 197 4.68 -28.10 9.13
C ASN A 197 4.68 -27.20 7.89
N ILE A 198 5.10 -25.94 8.02
CA ILE A 198 5.19 -25.03 6.86
C ILE A 198 6.28 -25.44 5.84
N HIS A 199 7.36 -26.08 6.32
CA HIS A 199 8.48 -26.54 5.50
C HIS A 199 8.41 -28.01 5.10
N PHE A 200 7.79 -28.86 5.95
CA PHE A 200 7.71 -30.30 5.80
C PHE A 200 6.27 -30.83 6.00
N PRO A 201 5.30 -30.28 5.27
CA PRO A 201 3.91 -30.71 5.39
C PRO A 201 3.73 -32.10 4.81
N LYS A 202 2.86 -32.89 5.43
CA LYS A 202 2.41 -34.19 4.88
C LYS A 202 1.15 -34.03 4.05
N GLN A 203 0.30 -33.10 4.41
CA GLN A 203 -0.99 -32.83 3.80
C GLN A 203 -1.32 -31.34 3.85
N LYS A 204 -2.36 -30.92 3.14
CA LYS A 204 -2.77 -29.53 3.05
C LYS A 204 -3.18 -28.94 4.41
N GLU A 205 -3.81 -29.73 5.23
CA GLU A 205 -4.29 -29.35 6.58
C GLU A 205 -3.13 -28.93 7.49
N ASP A 206 -1.96 -29.55 7.37
CA ASP A 206 -0.75 -29.19 8.12
C ASP A 206 -0.30 -27.76 7.76
N VAL A 207 -0.36 -27.42 6.48
CA VAL A 207 -0.01 -26.09 5.97
C VAL A 207 -1.03 -25.04 6.44
N ASP A 208 -2.32 -25.36 6.34
CA ASP A 208 -3.39 -24.43 6.70
C ASP A 208 -3.34 -24.11 8.21
N GLN A 209 -3.11 -25.12 9.05
CA GLN A 209 -2.91 -24.93 10.50
C GLN A 209 -1.63 -24.15 10.81
N ALA A 210 -0.53 -24.47 10.17
CA ALA A 210 0.74 -23.77 10.33
C ALA A 210 0.63 -22.29 9.93
N LYS A 211 0.03 -22.02 8.78
CA LYS A 211 -0.24 -20.64 8.33
C LYS A 211 -1.10 -19.88 9.31
N ARG A 212 -2.17 -20.50 9.81
CA ARG A 212 -3.07 -19.86 10.77
C ARG A 212 -2.36 -19.51 12.08
N TYR A 213 -1.52 -20.42 12.61
CA TYR A 213 -0.74 -20.17 13.81
C TYR A 213 0.27 -19.02 13.60
N LEU A 214 1.10 -19.10 12.58
CA LEU A 214 2.14 -18.11 12.30
C LEU A 214 1.54 -16.75 11.91
N SER A 215 0.42 -16.72 11.19
CA SER A 215 -0.31 -15.47 10.90
C SER A 215 -0.87 -14.83 12.16
N TYR A 216 -1.41 -15.63 13.08
CA TYR A 216 -1.88 -15.11 14.37
C TYR A 216 -0.73 -14.53 15.19
N GLU A 217 0.41 -15.21 15.26
CA GLU A 217 1.61 -14.74 15.95
C GLU A 217 2.06 -13.37 15.39
N GLU A 218 2.18 -13.25 14.07
CA GLU A 218 2.63 -12.03 13.40
C GLU A 218 1.66 -10.85 13.61
N ILE A 219 0.35 -11.11 13.54
CA ILE A 219 -0.69 -10.08 13.79
C ILE A 219 -0.76 -9.72 15.28
N PHE A 220 -0.61 -10.69 16.18
CA PHE A 220 -0.59 -10.42 17.62
C PHE A 220 0.59 -9.54 18.01
N GLU A 221 1.80 -9.83 17.53
CA GLU A 221 2.99 -9.01 17.77
C GLU A 221 2.80 -7.57 17.27
N LEU A 222 2.25 -7.40 16.05
CA LEU A 222 1.99 -6.10 15.46
C LEU A 222 0.98 -5.28 16.29
N ILE A 223 -0.15 -5.90 16.65
CA ILE A 223 -1.19 -5.21 17.43
C ILE A 223 -0.69 -4.91 18.84
N LEU A 224 0.04 -5.83 19.47
CA LEU A 224 0.59 -5.62 20.81
C LEU A 224 1.58 -4.44 20.82
N ALA A 225 2.46 -4.34 19.82
CA ALA A 225 3.35 -3.20 19.66
C ALA A 225 2.58 -1.87 19.59
N SER A 226 1.52 -1.83 18.79
CA SER A 226 0.65 -0.67 18.66
C SER A 226 -0.07 -0.33 20.00
N GLN A 227 -0.57 -1.34 20.73
CA GLN A 227 -1.22 -1.10 22.03
C GLN A 227 -0.24 -0.58 23.09
N LEU A 228 1.00 -1.05 23.09
CA LEU A 228 2.04 -0.55 24.00
C LEU A 228 2.39 0.91 23.67
N ASN A 229 2.53 1.26 22.40
CA ASN A 229 2.74 2.65 21.99
C ASN A 229 1.56 3.53 22.41
N ARG A 230 0.31 3.04 22.26
CA ARG A 230 -0.88 3.74 22.75
C ARG A 230 -0.83 4.02 24.26
N GLN A 231 -0.39 3.03 25.06
CA GLN A 231 -0.24 3.21 26.51
C GLN A 231 0.84 4.24 26.86
N GLU A 232 1.97 4.24 26.15
CA GLU A 232 3.01 5.25 26.35
C GLU A 232 2.48 6.65 25.98
N ASN A 233 1.76 6.79 24.87
CA ASN A 233 1.12 8.07 24.48
C ASN A 233 0.11 8.56 25.52
N GLN A 234 -0.61 7.66 26.20
CA GLN A 234 -1.55 8.03 27.27
C GLN A 234 -0.89 8.58 28.54
N LYS A 235 0.41 8.34 28.75
CA LYS A 235 1.19 8.92 29.85
C LYS A 235 1.55 10.39 29.58
N LEU A 236 1.54 10.80 28.32
CA LEU A 236 1.83 12.17 27.93
C LEU A 236 0.70 13.13 28.37
N ARG A 237 1.03 14.40 28.48
CA ARG A 237 0.09 15.46 28.90
C ARG A 237 -0.01 16.53 27.82
N ALA A 238 -1.25 16.90 27.48
CA ALA A 238 -1.57 18.01 26.59
C ALA A 238 -2.31 19.10 27.31
N LYS A 239 -2.21 20.33 26.78
CA LYS A 239 -3.03 21.48 27.25
C LYS A 239 -4.48 21.23 26.80
N PRO A 240 -5.45 21.17 27.73
CA PRO A 240 -6.86 21.04 27.36
C PRO A 240 -7.33 22.31 26.63
N LEU A 241 -8.04 22.13 25.53
CA LEU A 241 -8.63 23.21 24.74
C LEU A 241 -10.14 23.18 24.95
N ALA A 242 -10.65 24.13 25.73
CA ALA A 242 -12.05 24.16 26.13
C ALA A 242 -12.99 24.28 24.92
N PHE A 243 -14.05 23.48 24.92
CA PHE A 243 -15.11 23.57 23.93
C PHE A 243 -16.11 24.67 24.28
N ASN A 244 -16.46 25.52 23.30
CA ASN A 244 -17.48 26.56 23.47
C ASN A 244 -18.55 26.37 22.40
N LEU A 245 -19.76 26.01 22.86
CA LEU A 245 -20.90 25.71 21.99
C LEU A 245 -21.36 26.93 21.18
N ASP A 246 -21.44 28.11 21.80
CA ASP A 246 -21.97 29.29 21.13
C ASP A 246 -21.03 29.80 20.03
N SER A 247 -19.72 29.80 20.29
CA SER A 247 -18.75 30.18 19.29
C SER A 247 -18.72 29.16 18.14
N THR A 248 -18.87 27.87 18.45
CA THR A 248 -18.93 26.79 17.42
C THR A 248 -20.20 26.91 16.57
N LYS A 249 -21.37 27.24 17.18
CA LYS A 249 -22.60 27.51 16.42
C LYS A 249 -22.43 28.70 15.47
N LYS A 250 -21.80 29.79 15.94
CA LYS A 250 -21.51 30.97 15.11
C LYS A 250 -20.59 30.62 13.95
N PHE A 251 -19.56 29.78 14.18
CA PHE A 251 -18.69 29.30 13.14
C PHE A 251 -19.45 28.47 12.10
N LEU A 252 -20.27 27.52 12.53
CA LEU A 252 -21.07 26.67 11.62
C LEU A 252 -22.05 27.48 10.79
N ALA A 253 -22.69 28.54 11.41
CA ALA A 253 -23.61 29.40 10.70
C ALA A 253 -22.93 30.31 9.66
N SER A 254 -21.63 30.57 9.77
CA SER A 254 -20.85 31.35 8.80
C SER A 254 -20.42 30.55 7.54
N LEU A 255 -20.55 29.24 7.57
CA LEU A 255 -20.18 28.41 6.42
C LEU A 255 -21.22 28.54 5.29
N PRO A 256 -20.79 28.61 4.01
CA PRO A 256 -21.70 28.71 2.87
C PRO A 256 -22.43 27.38 2.54
N PHE A 257 -22.30 26.37 3.38
CA PHE A 257 -22.88 25.03 3.23
C PHE A 257 -23.12 24.37 4.59
N GLU A 258 -24.00 23.40 4.62
CA GLU A 258 -24.22 22.57 5.80
C GLU A 258 -23.27 21.35 5.84
N LEU A 259 -22.78 21.03 7.04
CA LEU A 259 -22.00 19.80 7.24
C LEU A 259 -22.88 18.56 7.15
N THR A 260 -22.33 17.52 6.54
CA THR A 260 -22.96 16.18 6.54
C THR A 260 -22.97 15.58 7.96
N PRO A 261 -23.86 14.62 8.27
CA PRO A 261 -23.84 13.91 9.53
C PRO A 261 -22.46 13.32 9.88
N ALA A 262 -21.79 12.69 8.90
CA ALA A 262 -20.46 12.12 9.11
C ALA A 262 -19.39 13.19 9.44
N GLN A 263 -19.43 14.36 8.79
CA GLN A 263 -18.55 15.48 9.12
C GLN A 263 -18.82 16.02 10.54
N LYS A 264 -20.10 16.15 10.94
CA LYS A 264 -20.48 16.57 12.29
C LYS A 264 -19.98 15.61 13.36
N THR A 265 -20.12 14.30 13.13
CA THR A 265 -19.63 13.25 14.05
C THR A 265 -18.11 13.31 14.16
N ALA A 266 -17.38 13.34 13.04
CA ALA A 266 -15.93 13.39 13.04
C ALA A 266 -15.41 14.68 13.73
N ALA A 267 -16.03 15.82 13.46
CA ALA A 267 -15.70 17.10 14.13
C ALA A 267 -15.93 17.01 15.64
N TRP A 268 -17.05 16.44 16.07
CA TRP A 268 -17.37 16.29 17.48
C TRP A 268 -16.37 15.39 18.21
N GLU A 269 -16.00 14.24 17.64
CA GLU A 269 -14.98 13.35 18.21
C GLU A 269 -13.65 14.08 18.39
N ILE A 270 -13.19 14.83 17.39
CA ILE A 270 -11.97 15.63 17.46
C ILE A 270 -12.06 16.71 18.55
N MET A 271 -13.16 17.46 18.56
CA MET A 271 -13.36 18.54 19.53
C MET A 271 -13.42 18.03 20.97
N GLN A 272 -14.03 16.86 21.20
CA GLN A 272 -14.03 16.21 22.51
C GLN A 272 -12.62 15.77 22.94
N ASP A 273 -11.84 15.22 22.02
CA ASP A 273 -10.46 14.80 22.35
C ASP A 273 -9.59 16.01 22.72
N LEU A 274 -9.77 17.14 22.06
CA LEU A 274 -9.05 18.36 22.37
C LEU A 274 -9.34 18.92 23.78
N THR A 275 -10.44 18.53 24.43
CA THR A 275 -10.75 18.94 25.81
C THR A 275 -10.03 18.09 26.87
N LYS A 276 -9.42 16.98 26.49
CA LYS A 276 -8.73 16.04 27.40
C LYS A 276 -7.34 16.54 27.79
N THR A 277 -6.86 16.07 28.92
CA THR A 277 -5.47 16.30 29.37
C THR A 277 -4.48 15.33 28.71
N THR A 278 -4.94 14.25 28.11
CA THR A 278 -4.14 13.35 27.27
C THR A 278 -4.11 13.88 25.86
N PRO A 279 -2.95 13.90 25.18
CA PRO A 279 -2.87 14.41 23.81
C PRO A 279 -3.73 13.55 22.89
N MET A 280 -4.57 14.19 22.07
CA MET A 280 -5.26 13.54 20.98
C MET A 280 -4.22 12.97 20.01
N ASN A 281 -4.39 11.73 19.59
CA ASN A 281 -3.66 11.10 18.49
C ASN A 281 -4.69 10.47 17.54
N ARG A 282 -5.14 11.23 16.51
CA ARG A 282 -6.30 10.85 15.71
C ARG A 282 -6.06 10.94 14.22
N LEU A 283 -6.58 9.96 13.50
CA LEU A 283 -6.62 9.94 12.04
C LEU A 283 -8.01 10.32 11.54
N LEU A 284 -8.10 11.42 10.78
CA LEU A 284 -9.29 11.82 10.04
C LEU A 284 -9.23 11.26 8.63
N GLN A 285 -10.04 10.26 8.38
CA GLN A 285 -10.10 9.55 7.12
C GLN A 285 -11.35 9.91 6.33
N GLY A 286 -11.19 10.13 5.03
CA GLY A 286 -12.31 10.39 4.13
C GLY A 286 -11.83 10.46 2.69
N ASP A 287 -12.69 10.13 1.76
CA ASP A 287 -12.39 10.16 0.34
C ASP A 287 -11.99 11.55 -0.15
N VAL A 288 -11.44 11.67 -1.35
CA VAL A 288 -11.10 12.96 -1.97
C VAL A 288 -12.36 13.83 -2.05
N GLY A 289 -12.29 15.05 -1.49
CA GLY A 289 -13.42 15.99 -1.46
C GLY A 289 -14.53 15.66 -0.46
N SER A 290 -14.30 14.79 0.52
CA SER A 290 -15.25 14.50 1.62
C SER A 290 -15.39 15.64 2.64
N GLY A 291 -14.52 16.67 2.55
CA GLY A 291 -14.56 17.83 3.45
C GLY A 291 -13.69 17.71 4.71
N LYS A 292 -12.59 16.95 4.66
CA LYS A 292 -11.62 16.88 5.77
C LYS A 292 -11.13 18.25 6.23
N THR A 293 -10.89 19.15 5.27
CA THR A 293 -10.41 20.53 5.56
C THR A 293 -11.39 21.34 6.40
N VAL A 294 -12.70 21.22 6.21
CA VAL A 294 -13.67 21.95 7.04
C VAL A 294 -13.77 21.36 8.45
N VAL A 295 -13.61 20.03 8.58
CA VAL A 295 -13.54 19.38 9.89
C VAL A 295 -12.29 19.81 10.64
N SER A 296 -11.13 19.88 9.97
CA SER A 296 -9.90 20.42 10.57
C SER A 296 -10.02 21.92 10.93
N ALA A 297 -10.78 22.70 10.14
CA ALA A 297 -11.04 24.12 10.46
C ALA A 297 -11.77 24.30 11.80
N LEU A 298 -12.68 23.39 12.16
CA LEU A 298 -13.32 23.41 13.49
C LEU A 298 -12.33 23.14 14.62
N ALA A 299 -11.41 22.19 14.43
CA ALA A 299 -10.35 21.92 15.41
C ALA A 299 -9.39 23.13 15.55
N ILE A 300 -9.00 23.74 14.43
CA ILE A 300 -8.18 24.96 14.41
C ILE A 300 -8.90 26.10 15.15
N PHE A 301 -10.18 26.30 14.85
CA PHE A 301 -11.00 27.32 15.48
C PHE A 301 -11.06 27.15 17.01
N GLN A 302 -11.31 25.94 17.51
CA GLN A 302 -11.29 25.63 18.93
C GLN A 302 -9.93 25.97 19.57
N ALA A 303 -8.82 25.52 18.93
CA ALA A 303 -7.48 25.75 19.44
C ALA A 303 -7.14 27.25 19.53
N VAL A 304 -7.39 28.00 18.47
CA VAL A 304 -7.08 29.44 18.43
C VAL A 304 -7.96 30.24 19.41
N LYS A 305 -9.24 29.87 19.58
CA LYS A 305 -10.11 30.53 20.59
C LYS A 305 -9.68 30.26 22.04
N ASN A 306 -8.83 29.26 22.26
CA ASN A 306 -8.15 29.00 23.53
C ASN A 306 -6.75 29.68 23.63
N GLY A 307 -6.42 30.59 22.71
CA GLY A 307 -5.14 31.33 22.68
C GLY A 307 -3.95 30.44 22.26
N ALA A 308 -4.20 29.38 21.52
CA ALA A 308 -3.17 28.45 21.04
C ALA A 308 -2.83 28.70 19.55
N GLN A 309 -1.58 28.39 19.19
CA GLN A 309 -1.17 28.29 17.78
C GLN A 309 -1.40 26.88 17.23
N VAL A 310 -1.63 26.81 15.93
CA VAL A 310 -1.82 25.58 15.19
C VAL A 310 -0.84 25.48 14.03
N ALA A 311 -0.18 24.33 13.87
CA ALA A 311 0.65 24.03 12.72
C ALA A 311 -0.06 23.03 11.80
N LEU A 312 -0.16 23.34 10.49
CA LEU A 312 -0.68 22.45 9.46
C LEU A 312 0.42 22.15 8.45
N LEU A 313 0.83 20.89 8.37
CA LEU A 313 1.79 20.41 7.38
C LEU A 313 1.08 19.88 6.15
N ALA A 314 1.54 20.32 4.99
CA ALA A 314 1.13 19.77 3.69
C ALA A 314 2.36 19.24 2.93
N PRO A 315 2.22 18.18 2.12
CA PRO A 315 3.36 17.52 1.46
C PRO A 315 3.99 18.37 0.34
N THR A 316 3.26 19.32 -0.23
CA THR A 316 3.74 20.20 -1.30
C THR A 316 3.40 21.65 -1.07
N ALA A 317 4.16 22.55 -1.70
CA ALA A 317 3.93 24.00 -1.61
C ALA A 317 2.54 24.38 -2.15
N ILE A 318 2.08 23.77 -3.22
CA ILE A 318 0.76 24.04 -3.82
C ILE A 318 -0.36 23.68 -2.85
N LEU A 319 -0.30 22.51 -2.19
CA LEU A 319 -1.29 22.11 -1.20
C LEU A 319 -1.26 23.05 0.03
N ALA A 320 -0.07 23.41 0.49
CA ALA A 320 0.07 24.36 1.56
C ALA A 320 -0.59 25.71 1.20
N SER A 321 -0.37 26.20 0.00
CA SER A 321 -1.00 27.45 -0.51
C SER A 321 -2.53 27.31 -0.60
N GLN A 322 -3.04 26.20 -1.11
CA GLN A 322 -4.49 25.94 -1.17
C GLN A 322 -5.13 25.86 0.22
N HIS A 323 -4.49 25.18 1.17
CA HIS A 323 -4.96 25.17 2.55
C HIS A 323 -4.94 26.59 3.16
N ALA A 324 -3.88 27.37 2.89
CA ALA A 324 -3.78 28.74 3.38
C ALA A 324 -4.90 29.64 2.84
N GLU A 325 -5.14 29.61 1.53
CA GLU A 325 -6.23 30.35 0.89
C GLU A 325 -7.62 29.91 1.39
N GLY A 326 -7.86 28.58 1.41
CA GLY A 326 -9.15 28.03 1.80
C GLY A 326 -9.49 28.26 3.26
N LEU A 327 -8.54 27.98 4.17
CA LEU A 327 -8.73 28.16 5.60
C LEU A 327 -8.77 29.64 5.98
N ALA A 328 -7.97 30.49 5.36
CA ALA A 328 -8.02 31.94 5.61
C ALA A 328 -9.41 32.52 5.32
N LYS A 329 -10.06 32.12 4.20
CA LYS A 329 -11.43 32.56 3.87
C LYS A 329 -12.45 32.19 4.94
N ILE A 330 -12.33 30.99 5.52
CA ILE A 330 -13.26 30.48 6.54
C ILE A 330 -12.99 31.09 7.93
N LEU A 331 -11.70 31.33 8.26
CA LEU A 331 -11.26 31.71 9.60
C LEU A 331 -11.09 33.22 9.80
N ALA A 332 -10.84 33.98 8.73
CA ALA A 332 -10.65 35.43 8.81
C ALA A 332 -11.83 36.21 9.48
N PRO A 333 -13.11 35.84 9.26
CA PRO A 333 -14.22 36.50 9.92
C PRO A 333 -14.16 36.43 11.46
N PHE A 334 -13.39 35.50 12.00
CA PHE A 334 -13.19 35.30 13.43
C PHE A 334 -11.90 35.91 13.97
N GLY A 335 -11.18 36.69 13.15
CA GLY A 335 -9.92 37.35 13.50
C GLY A 335 -8.70 36.43 13.53
N ILE A 336 -8.79 35.21 13.00
CA ILE A 336 -7.70 34.24 13.00
C ILE A 336 -6.73 34.55 11.87
N LYS A 337 -5.47 34.78 12.22
CA LYS A 337 -4.39 35.14 11.29
C LYS A 337 -3.67 33.91 10.80
N THR A 338 -3.64 33.72 9.48
CA THR A 338 -2.98 32.60 8.81
C THR A 338 -1.65 33.03 8.20
N GLY A 339 -0.58 32.26 8.43
CA GLY A 339 0.73 32.43 7.82
C GLY A 339 1.11 31.24 6.95
N LEU A 340 1.73 31.48 5.77
CA LEU A 340 2.21 30.44 4.86
C LEU A 340 3.74 30.40 4.84
N LEU A 341 4.33 29.30 5.31
CA LEU A 341 5.77 29.08 5.36
C LEU A 341 6.18 27.93 4.43
N ILE A 342 6.60 28.28 3.22
CA ILE A 342 7.06 27.36 2.18
C ILE A 342 8.43 27.77 1.65
N GLY A 343 9.04 26.94 0.79
CA GLY A 343 10.34 27.24 0.17
C GLY A 343 10.37 28.60 -0.55
N ALA A 344 9.28 29.01 -1.18
CA ALA A 344 9.13 30.24 -1.96
C ALA A 344 8.64 31.45 -1.14
N THR A 345 8.38 31.32 0.16
CA THR A 345 7.90 32.43 1.00
C THR A 345 8.89 33.58 0.98
N LYS A 346 8.42 34.78 0.60
CA LYS A 346 9.20 36.01 0.72
C LYS A 346 9.25 36.44 2.19
N GLN A 347 10.36 37.02 2.65
CA GLN A 347 10.52 37.51 4.02
C GLN A 347 10.31 36.43 5.11
N LYS A 348 10.90 35.25 4.92
CA LYS A 348 10.77 34.10 5.86
C LYS A 348 11.12 34.48 7.30
N ASP A 349 12.18 35.24 7.50
CA ASP A 349 12.66 35.61 8.85
C ASP A 349 11.65 36.53 9.58
N GLN A 350 11.03 37.43 8.86
CA GLN A 350 9.97 38.27 9.40
C GLN A 350 8.75 37.43 9.80
N LEU A 351 8.35 36.47 8.98
CA LEU A 351 7.24 35.56 9.29
C LEU A 351 7.58 34.69 10.51
N LYS A 352 8.80 34.11 10.57
CA LYS A 352 9.26 33.34 11.74
C LYS A 352 9.24 34.15 13.02
N THR A 353 9.68 35.39 12.97
CA THR A 353 9.59 36.35 14.13
C THR A 353 8.13 36.59 14.53
N GLN A 354 7.21 36.72 13.58
CA GLN A 354 5.78 36.88 13.88
C GLN A 354 5.19 35.60 14.51
N ILE A 355 5.61 34.42 14.07
CA ILE A 355 5.20 33.15 14.66
C ILE A 355 5.71 33.03 16.09
N GLN A 356 6.97 33.35 16.33
CA GLN A 356 7.61 33.31 17.64
C GLN A 356 6.96 34.29 18.62
N ASN A 357 6.50 35.43 18.13
CA ASN A 357 5.83 36.48 18.95
C ASN A 357 4.32 36.23 19.08
N GLY A 358 3.77 35.09 18.60
CA GLY A 358 2.35 34.77 18.71
C GLY A 358 1.42 35.65 17.86
N LYS A 359 1.94 36.36 16.85
CA LYS A 359 1.15 37.22 15.96
C LYS A 359 0.41 36.49 14.86
N ILE A 360 0.77 35.22 14.61
CA ILE A 360 0.14 34.32 13.67
C ILE A 360 -0.47 33.13 14.45
N ASP A 361 -1.73 32.83 14.19
CA ASP A 361 -2.48 31.81 14.92
C ASP A 361 -2.41 30.47 14.24
N LEU A 362 -2.56 30.44 12.91
CA LEU A 362 -2.48 29.23 12.07
C LEU A 362 -1.28 29.31 11.12
N ILE A 363 -0.34 28.41 11.28
CA ILE A 363 0.85 28.33 10.46
C ILE A 363 0.72 27.13 9.52
N ILE A 364 0.68 27.38 8.22
CA ILE A 364 0.58 26.33 7.18
C ILE A 364 1.89 26.28 6.41
N GLY A 365 2.40 25.11 6.16
CA GLY A 365 3.64 24.99 5.40
C GLY A 365 4.03 23.57 5.02
N THR A 366 5.23 23.45 4.49
CA THR A 366 5.86 22.19 4.13
C THR A 366 6.98 21.86 5.13
N HIS A 367 8.03 21.15 4.71
CA HIS A 367 9.21 20.86 5.53
C HIS A 367 9.84 22.12 6.20
N ALA A 368 9.56 23.31 5.71
CA ALA A 368 10.02 24.56 6.32
C ALA A 368 9.53 24.75 7.77
N LEU A 369 8.41 24.13 8.14
CA LEU A 369 7.93 24.11 9.54
C LEU A 369 8.78 23.22 10.46
N LEU A 370 9.55 22.30 9.89
CA LEU A 370 10.38 21.32 10.62
C LEU A 370 11.80 21.82 10.88
N THR A 371 12.21 22.97 10.29
CA THR A 371 13.55 23.54 10.46
C THR A 371 13.72 24.10 11.87
N ASP A 372 14.91 23.94 12.47
CA ASP A 372 15.16 24.24 13.89
C ASP A 372 14.99 25.74 14.24
N ASP A 373 15.08 26.60 13.26
CA ASP A 373 14.87 28.05 13.35
C ASP A 373 13.39 28.49 13.33
N THR A 374 12.46 27.57 13.17
CA THR A 374 11.01 27.87 13.30
C THR A 374 10.55 27.61 14.74
N ILE A 375 10.38 28.65 15.53
CA ILE A 375 9.98 28.60 16.93
C ILE A 375 8.53 29.06 17.06
N PHE A 376 7.70 28.29 17.77
CA PHE A 376 6.31 28.62 18.02
C PHE A 376 6.16 29.24 19.40
N HIS A 377 5.25 30.20 19.56
CA HIS A 377 4.96 30.82 20.84
C HIS A 377 4.16 29.90 21.77
N ASN A 378 3.08 29.31 21.28
CA ASN A 378 2.16 28.47 22.05
C ASN A 378 1.49 27.42 21.14
N LEU A 379 2.27 26.51 20.56
CA LEU A 379 1.75 25.47 19.68
C LEU A 379 0.99 24.40 20.48
N ALA A 380 -0.32 24.25 20.26
CA ALA A 380 -1.14 23.28 20.96
C ALA A 380 -1.98 22.36 20.05
N LEU A 381 -1.79 22.42 18.74
CA LEU A 381 -2.39 21.46 17.81
C LEU A 381 -1.50 21.32 16.57
N VAL A 382 -1.21 20.09 16.20
CA VAL A 382 -0.48 19.74 14.99
C VAL A 382 -1.41 18.96 14.05
N ILE A 383 -1.51 19.42 12.80
CA ILE A 383 -2.29 18.78 11.75
C ILE A 383 -1.35 18.39 10.63
N ILE A 384 -1.44 17.15 10.13
CA ILE A 384 -0.68 16.69 8.97
C ILE A 384 -1.66 16.21 7.91
N ASP A 385 -1.60 16.81 6.72
CA ASP A 385 -2.36 16.35 5.56
C ASP A 385 -1.56 15.33 4.75
N GLU A 386 -2.22 14.32 4.21
CA GLU A 386 -1.64 13.20 3.47
C GLU A 386 -0.47 12.54 4.25
N GLN A 387 -0.78 12.10 5.48
CA GLN A 387 0.17 11.55 6.43
C GLN A 387 1.19 10.57 5.83
N HIS A 388 0.76 9.73 4.88
CA HIS A 388 1.60 8.74 4.22
C HIS A 388 2.77 9.33 3.40
N ARG A 389 2.78 10.64 3.17
CA ARG A 389 3.85 11.37 2.48
C ARG A 389 4.95 11.89 3.42
N PHE A 390 4.78 11.74 4.72
CA PHE A 390 5.74 12.18 5.73
C PHE A 390 6.34 10.99 6.45
N GLY A 391 7.68 10.97 6.55
CA GLY A 391 8.39 9.94 7.32
C GLY A 391 8.17 10.09 8.83
N VAL A 392 8.32 8.99 9.57
CA VAL A 392 8.22 8.94 11.06
C VAL A 392 9.12 9.98 11.72
N ALA A 393 10.38 10.08 11.28
CA ALA A 393 11.36 11.04 11.83
C ALA A 393 10.92 12.50 11.67
N GLN A 394 10.23 12.85 10.59
CA GLN A 394 9.75 14.22 10.34
C GLN A 394 8.61 14.59 11.27
N ARG A 395 7.71 13.64 11.54
CA ARG A 395 6.60 13.83 12.49
C ARG A 395 7.12 13.96 13.91
N GLN A 396 8.04 13.09 14.30
CA GLN A 396 8.67 13.12 15.60
C GLN A 396 9.38 14.46 15.86
N LYS A 397 10.12 14.97 14.87
CA LYS A 397 10.80 16.26 14.95
C LYS A 397 9.84 17.43 15.19
N LEU A 398 8.62 17.40 14.67
CA LEU A 398 7.61 18.44 14.94
C LEU A 398 7.03 18.34 16.34
N LEU A 399 6.82 17.14 16.85
CA LEU A 399 6.33 16.90 18.20
C LEU A 399 7.38 17.29 19.25
N GLU A 400 8.66 17.01 19.00
CA GLU A 400 9.78 17.39 19.88
C GLU A 400 9.94 18.92 19.99
N LYS A 401 9.69 19.69 18.91
CA LYS A 401 9.72 21.15 18.93
C LYS A 401 8.74 21.76 19.91
N VAL A 402 7.60 21.11 20.12
CA VAL A 402 6.60 21.55 21.08
C VAL A 402 7.10 21.34 22.50
N ALA A 403 7.74 20.22 22.77
CA ALA A 403 8.30 19.91 24.09
C ALA A 403 9.41 20.89 24.50
N LEU A 404 10.22 21.36 23.54
CA LEU A 404 11.32 22.30 23.80
C LEU A 404 10.86 23.74 24.04
N ASN A 405 9.70 24.16 23.54
CA ASN A 405 9.23 25.56 23.57
C ASN A 405 8.15 25.84 24.59
N GLN A 406 7.66 24.84 25.32
CA GLN A 406 6.68 25.08 26.38
C GLN A 406 7.37 25.45 27.68
N LEU A 407 7.11 26.68 28.14
CA LEU A 407 7.57 27.26 29.41
C LEU A 407 7.02 26.54 30.65
N SER A 408 6.28 25.45 30.54
CA SER A 408 5.76 24.67 31.65
C SER A 408 6.11 23.20 31.52
N GLU A 409 6.77 22.63 32.51
CA GLU A 409 7.00 21.17 32.70
C GLU A 409 5.71 20.36 32.76
N LYS A 410 4.55 21.00 32.72
CA LYS A 410 3.22 20.39 32.88
C LYS A 410 2.71 19.70 31.62
N TYR A 411 3.10 20.14 30.43
CA TYR A 411 2.60 19.61 29.14
C TYR A 411 3.75 19.07 28.30
N THR A 412 3.64 17.81 27.83
CA THR A 412 4.76 17.08 27.21
C THR A 412 4.56 16.83 25.71
N ALA A 413 3.32 16.89 25.20
CA ALA A 413 3.05 16.68 23.79
C ALA A 413 1.78 17.44 23.35
N PRO A 414 1.74 17.95 22.10
CA PRO A 414 0.53 18.55 21.54
C PRO A 414 -0.46 17.48 21.07
N PRO A 415 -1.75 17.78 21.01
CA PRO A 415 -2.72 17.05 20.19
C PRO A 415 -2.26 16.95 18.73
N PHE A 416 -2.44 15.76 18.15
CA PHE A 416 -2.04 15.42 16.80
C PHE A 416 -3.24 14.94 15.97
N LEU A 417 -3.46 15.56 14.80
CA LEU A 417 -4.49 15.20 13.84
C LEU A 417 -3.86 14.86 12.49
N ALA A 418 -3.86 13.60 12.13
CA ALA A 418 -3.50 13.17 10.80
C ALA A 418 -4.72 13.18 9.87
N MET A 419 -4.53 13.57 8.61
CA MET A 419 -5.56 13.49 7.58
C MET A 419 -5.07 12.62 6.42
N THR A 420 -5.98 11.82 5.84
CA THR A 420 -5.68 11.06 4.63
C THR A 420 -6.87 11.02 3.69
N ALA A 421 -6.59 11.15 2.39
CA ALA A 421 -7.58 10.95 1.32
C ALA A 421 -7.61 9.50 0.81
N THR A 422 -6.65 8.67 1.23
CA THR A 422 -6.71 7.23 0.95
C THR A 422 -7.60 6.55 1.96
N PRO A 423 -8.71 5.94 1.55
CA PRO A 423 -9.45 5.07 2.44
C PRO A 423 -8.58 3.89 2.89
N ILE A 424 -8.39 3.77 4.20
CA ILE A 424 -7.62 2.69 4.82
C ILE A 424 -8.61 1.58 5.20
N PRO A 425 -8.42 0.35 4.74
CA PRO A 425 -9.27 -0.77 5.14
C PRO A 425 -9.36 -0.93 6.66
N ARG A 426 -10.52 -1.37 7.13
CA ARG A 426 -10.76 -1.49 8.59
C ARG A 426 -9.75 -2.41 9.29
N SER A 427 -9.30 -3.44 8.62
CA SER A 427 -8.28 -4.36 9.16
C SER A 427 -6.93 -3.67 9.40
N LEU A 428 -6.51 -2.79 8.48
CA LEU A 428 -5.29 -1.99 8.66
C LEU A 428 -5.44 -0.96 9.79
N GLN A 429 -6.62 -0.36 9.96
CA GLN A 429 -6.89 0.54 11.09
C GLN A 429 -6.76 -0.19 12.43
N LEU A 430 -7.18 -1.44 12.50
CA LEU A 430 -7.15 -2.26 13.72
C LEU A 430 -5.76 -2.81 14.05
N THR A 431 -4.86 -2.87 13.10
CA THR A 431 -3.51 -3.45 13.22
C THR A 431 -2.45 -2.36 13.30
N ILE A 432 -2.11 -1.75 12.17
CA ILE A 432 -0.98 -0.81 12.06
C ILE A 432 -1.30 0.53 12.71
N PHE A 433 -2.54 1.02 12.52
CA PHE A 433 -3.00 2.30 13.08
C PHE A 433 -3.74 2.13 14.42
N GLY A 434 -3.52 1.04 15.14
CA GLY A 434 -4.22 0.75 16.39
C GLY A 434 -3.85 1.67 17.56
N ASP A 435 -2.78 2.46 17.44
CA ASP A 435 -2.40 3.54 18.35
C ASP A 435 -3.15 4.85 18.08
N LEU A 436 -3.75 5.01 16.88
CA LEU A 436 -4.56 6.16 16.50
C LEU A 436 -6.04 5.90 16.76
N ASP A 437 -6.74 6.93 17.26
CA ASP A 437 -8.19 6.97 17.16
C ASP A 437 -8.59 7.39 15.75
N VAL A 438 -9.67 6.81 15.21
CA VAL A 438 -10.05 7.02 13.80
C VAL A 438 -11.42 7.67 13.72
N SER A 439 -11.50 8.80 13.01
CA SER A 439 -12.75 9.45 12.60
C SER A 439 -12.94 9.28 11.09
N ILE A 440 -14.11 8.82 10.67
CA ILE A 440 -14.40 8.48 9.27
C ILE A 440 -15.45 9.41 8.69
N ILE A 441 -15.13 10.06 7.55
CA ILE A 441 -16.09 10.78 6.73
C ILE A 441 -16.44 9.90 5.52
N ASN A 442 -17.48 9.09 5.65
CA ASN A 442 -17.97 8.17 4.63
C ASN A 442 -19.11 8.74 3.76
N GLN A 443 -19.42 10.00 3.92
CA GLN A 443 -20.45 10.72 3.18
C GLN A 443 -19.85 11.86 2.37
N MET A 444 -20.28 11.99 1.12
CA MET A 444 -19.91 13.15 0.29
C MET A 444 -20.81 14.34 0.57
N PRO A 445 -20.31 15.59 0.45
CA PRO A 445 -21.13 16.81 0.54
C PRO A 445 -22.27 16.79 -0.49
N LYS A 446 -23.42 17.44 -0.12
CA LYS A 446 -24.56 17.59 -1.02
C LYS A 446 -24.15 18.33 -2.31
N GLY A 447 -24.70 17.91 -3.46
CA GLY A 447 -24.45 18.53 -4.76
C GLY A 447 -23.27 17.98 -5.54
N ARG A 448 -22.44 17.10 -4.97
CA ARG A 448 -21.40 16.41 -5.72
C ARG A 448 -21.99 15.32 -6.60
N GLN A 449 -21.69 15.37 -7.90
CA GLN A 449 -22.12 14.35 -8.84
C GLN A 449 -21.16 13.14 -8.84
N PRO A 450 -21.66 11.91 -9.00
CA PRO A 450 -20.80 10.73 -9.16
C PRO A 450 -20.01 10.85 -10.47
N ILE A 451 -18.76 10.37 -10.43
CA ILE A 451 -17.89 10.35 -11.61
C ILE A 451 -18.24 9.11 -12.43
N LEU A 452 -18.68 9.33 -13.68
CA LEU A 452 -18.96 8.24 -14.62
C LEU A 452 -17.64 7.61 -15.07
N THR A 453 -17.43 6.35 -14.74
CA THR A 453 -16.22 5.62 -15.11
C THR A 453 -16.52 4.68 -16.28
N LYS A 454 -15.68 4.68 -17.32
CA LYS A 454 -15.81 3.83 -18.52
C LYS A 454 -14.48 3.14 -18.81
N ILE A 455 -14.51 1.85 -19.12
CA ILE A 455 -13.35 1.09 -19.60
C ILE A 455 -13.35 1.08 -21.11
N ILE A 456 -12.23 1.44 -21.74
CA ILE A 456 -12.06 1.47 -23.19
C ILE A 456 -10.78 0.72 -23.55
N ASN A 457 -10.83 -0.17 -24.55
CA ASN A 457 -9.63 -0.80 -25.10
C ASN A 457 -8.83 0.20 -25.93
N GLU A 458 -7.53 0.10 -25.89
CA GLU A 458 -6.64 1.02 -26.60
C GLU A 458 -6.95 1.11 -28.09
N THR A 459 -7.32 0.00 -28.71
CA THR A 459 -7.72 -0.09 -30.13
C THR A 459 -8.97 0.75 -30.46
N ASN A 460 -9.86 0.92 -29.50
CA ASN A 460 -11.15 1.63 -29.67
C ASN A 460 -11.09 3.13 -29.29
N MET A 461 -9.92 3.64 -28.87
CA MET A 461 -9.78 5.03 -28.43
C MET A 461 -10.18 6.04 -29.51
N ARG A 462 -9.87 5.76 -30.79
CA ARG A 462 -10.16 6.66 -31.90
C ARG A 462 -11.66 6.87 -32.09
N GLU A 463 -12.44 5.83 -31.90
CA GLU A 463 -13.89 5.86 -32.13
C GLU A 463 -14.67 6.29 -30.89
N MET A 464 -14.22 5.87 -29.71
CA MET A 464 -15.01 6.03 -28.48
C MET A 464 -14.52 7.17 -27.57
N LEU A 465 -13.21 7.44 -27.53
CA LEU A 465 -12.63 8.40 -26.59
C LEU A 465 -12.42 9.79 -27.20
N TYR A 466 -11.80 9.87 -28.40
CA TYR A 466 -11.40 11.18 -28.94
C TYR A 466 -12.59 12.10 -29.26
N PRO A 467 -13.72 11.62 -29.80
CA PRO A 467 -14.90 12.47 -30.01
C PRO A 467 -15.45 13.03 -28.69
N GLU A 468 -15.47 12.21 -27.64
CA GLU A 468 -15.96 12.64 -26.32
C GLU A 468 -15.05 13.71 -25.71
N ILE A 469 -13.74 13.49 -25.75
CA ILE A 469 -12.75 14.49 -25.28
C ILE A 469 -12.86 15.80 -26.06
N THR A 470 -13.03 15.73 -27.40
CA THR A 470 -13.20 16.93 -28.25
C THR A 470 -14.40 17.76 -27.83
N LYS A 471 -15.54 17.11 -27.58
CA LYS A 471 -16.76 17.77 -27.11
C LYS A 471 -16.55 18.57 -25.82
N HIS A 472 -15.83 17.99 -24.86
CA HIS A 472 -15.54 18.66 -23.59
C HIS A 472 -14.52 19.81 -23.75
N LEU A 473 -13.52 19.63 -24.59
CA LEU A 473 -12.57 20.69 -24.92
C LEU A 473 -13.24 21.86 -25.64
N GLU A 474 -14.21 21.62 -26.54
CA GLU A 474 -15.03 22.64 -27.18
C GLU A 474 -15.90 23.41 -26.18
N ALA A 475 -16.38 22.69 -25.12
CA ALA A 475 -17.06 23.32 -24.00
C ALA A 475 -16.13 24.08 -23.03
N LYS A 476 -14.86 24.25 -23.39
CA LYS A 476 -13.80 24.91 -22.60
C LYS A 476 -13.57 24.20 -21.26
N GLU A 477 -13.75 22.89 -21.20
CA GLU A 477 -13.39 22.06 -20.05
C GLU A 477 -11.98 21.51 -20.20
N GLN A 478 -11.37 21.13 -19.08
CA GLN A 478 -9.98 20.70 -19.07
C GLN A 478 -9.88 19.19 -18.84
N VAL A 479 -8.79 18.59 -19.32
CA VAL A 479 -8.57 17.16 -19.34
C VAL A 479 -7.26 16.81 -18.66
N TYR A 480 -7.32 15.88 -17.69
CA TYR A 480 -6.15 15.17 -17.20
C TYR A 480 -5.88 13.94 -18.09
N TRP A 481 -4.65 13.79 -18.53
CA TRP A 481 -4.20 12.61 -19.29
C TRP A 481 -3.05 11.95 -18.58
N ILE A 482 -3.30 10.80 -17.94
CA ILE A 482 -2.36 10.17 -17.03
C ILE A 482 -1.66 9.00 -17.71
N CYS A 483 -0.33 9.06 -17.73
CA CYS A 483 0.55 8.00 -18.22
C CYS A 483 1.37 7.42 -17.05
N ARG A 484 1.71 6.14 -17.10
CA ARG A 484 2.65 5.55 -16.16
C ARG A 484 4.08 5.89 -16.58
N LEU A 485 4.91 6.33 -15.65
CA LEU A 485 6.36 6.38 -15.84
C LEU A 485 6.88 4.97 -15.61
N ILE A 486 7.55 4.41 -16.60
CA ILE A 486 8.24 3.14 -16.44
C ILE A 486 9.72 3.46 -16.41
N GLU A 487 10.37 3.13 -15.31
CA GLU A 487 11.82 3.01 -15.29
C GLU A 487 12.17 1.87 -16.25
N GLN A 488 13.09 2.11 -17.14
CA GLN A 488 13.64 1.10 -18.03
C GLN A 488 14.40 0.09 -17.16
N ASP A 489 13.75 -1.04 -16.85
CA ASP A 489 14.50 -2.25 -16.55
C ASP A 489 15.08 -2.74 -17.87
N GLU A 490 16.39 -2.63 -18.03
CA GLU A 490 17.12 -3.01 -19.26
C GLU A 490 16.99 -4.49 -19.62
N ASP A 491 16.39 -5.31 -18.76
CA ASP A 491 16.35 -6.77 -18.88
C ASP A 491 15.03 -7.35 -19.42
N ASP A 492 13.97 -6.56 -19.73
CA ASP A 492 12.73 -7.10 -20.30
C ASP A 492 12.45 -6.57 -21.73
N PRO A 493 12.74 -7.42 -22.78
CA PRO A 493 12.52 -7.06 -24.18
C PRO A 493 11.04 -6.96 -24.60
N LEU A 494 10.09 -7.36 -23.76
CA LEU A 494 8.66 -7.38 -24.06
C LEU A 494 7.95 -6.05 -23.78
N GLU A 495 8.64 -5.08 -23.16
CA GLU A 495 8.06 -3.79 -22.75
C GLU A 495 8.27 -2.64 -23.77
N LYS A 496 8.45 -2.94 -25.05
CA LYS A 496 8.71 -1.91 -26.10
C LYS A 496 7.55 -0.99 -26.47
N ASP A 497 6.36 -1.15 -25.85
CA ASP A 497 5.19 -0.30 -26.12
C ASP A 497 4.89 0.72 -25.00
N GLN A 498 5.95 1.27 -24.40
CA GLN A 498 5.80 2.17 -23.28
C GLN A 498 5.70 3.62 -23.74
N HIS A 499 4.50 4.19 -23.65
CA HIS A 499 4.27 5.60 -23.88
C HIS A 499 4.91 6.44 -22.78
N THR A 500 6.00 7.11 -23.05
CA THR A 500 6.51 8.15 -22.18
C THR A 500 5.55 9.35 -22.21
N VAL A 501 5.46 10.11 -21.13
CA VAL A 501 4.62 11.34 -21.06
C VAL A 501 4.92 12.28 -22.22
N THR A 502 6.18 12.38 -22.60
CA THR A 502 6.62 13.27 -23.70
C THR A 502 6.16 12.77 -25.07
N GLU A 503 6.22 11.47 -25.31
CA GLU A 503 5.75 10.86 -26.56
C GLU A 503 4.24 10.97 -26.69
N GLU A 504 3.54 10.71 -25.58
CA GLU A 504 2.09 10.84 -25.53
C GLU A 504 1.65 12.30 -25.75
N ALA A 505 2.32 13.27 -25.16
CA ALA A 505 2.05 14.68 -25.42
C ALA A 505 2.27 15.05 -26.90
N LYS A 506 3.33 14.53 -27.54
CA LYS A 506 3.56 14.70 -28.98
C LYS A 506 2.45 14.05 -29.82
N ARG A 507 1.97 12.85 -29.40
CA ARG A 507 0.86 12.15 -30.04
C ARG A 507 -0.44 12.97 -29.95
N LEU A 508 -0.77 13.43 -28.76
CA LEU A 508 -1.97 14.24 -28.49
C LEU A 508 -1.93 15.59 -29.24
N LYS A 509 -0.76 16.20 -29.41
CA LYS A 509 -0.61 17.43 -30.16
C LYS A 509 -0.96 17.27 -31.66
N LYS A 510 -0.76 16.05 -32.20
CA LYS A 510 -1.20 15.71 -33.57
C LYS A 510 -2.71 15.47 -33.65
N ILE A 511 -3.32 14.91 -32.58
CA ILE A 511 -4.75 14.57 -32.50
C ILE A 511 -5.57 15.83 -32.18
N PHE A 512 -5.09 16.67 -31.29
CA PHE A 512 -5.75 17.87 -30.78
C PHE A 512 -4.91 19.11 -31.03
N PRO A 513 -4.63 19.50 -32.33
CA PRO A 513 -3.67 20.54 -32.67
C PRO A 513 -4.10 21.97 -32.25
N LYS A 514 -5.39 22.19 -32.01
CA LYS A 514 -5.96 23.49 -31.58
C LYS A 514 -5.82 23.75 -30.07
N TYR A 515 -5.48 22.73 -29.26
CA TYR A 515 -5.51 22.82 -27.82
C TYR A 515 -4.10 22.91 -27.22
N ARG A 516 -4.00 23.58 -26.07
CA ARG A 516 -2.75 23.80 -25.33
C ARG A 516 -2.48 22.64 -24.44
N ILE A 517 -1.36 21.95 -24.64
CA ILE A 517 -0.99 20.75 -23.94
C ILE A 517 0.21 21.02 -23.03
N GLY A 518 0.03 20.83 -21.73
CA GLY A 518 1.09 20.86 -20.73
C GLY A 518 1.63 19.47 -20.40
N ILE A 519 2.86 19.41 -19.90
CA ILE A 519 3.53 18.17 -19.49
C ILE A 519 3.96 18.30 -18.03
N LEU A 520 3.68 17.26 -17.22
CA LEU A 520 4.06 17.20 -15.81
C LEU A 520 4.60 15.82 -15.45
N HIS A 521 5.86 15.74 -14.99
CA HIS A 521 6.46 14.46 -14.58
C HIS A 521 7.44 14.59 -13.40
N GLY A 522 7.78 13.46 -12.77
CA GLY A 522 8.56 13.42 -11.54
C GLY A 522 9.94 14.04 -11.59
N ARG A 523 10.61 14.02 -12.77
CA ARG A 523 11.96 14.53 -12.97
C ARG A 523 12.06 16.05 -13.11
N MET A 524 10.94 16.77 -13.28
CA MET A 524 10.93 18.24 -13.33
C MET A 524 11.31 18.81 -11.97
N LYS A 525 11.94 20.00 -11.97
CA LYS A 525 12.22 20.75 -10.75
C LYS A 525 10.91 21.18 -10.08
N ALA A 526 10.92 21.35 -8.76
CA ALA A 526 9.72 21.71 -8.01
C ALA A 526 9.05 22.99 -8.54
N GLN A 527 9.84 24.02 -8.85
CA GLN A 527 9.33 25.28 -9.40
C GLN A 527 8.66 25.11 -10.78
N GLU A 528 9.22 24.27 -11.65
CA GLU A 528 8.63 23.97 -12.97
C GLU A 528 7.29 23.23 -12.82
N LYS A 529 7.22 22.28 -11.88
CA LYS A 529 5.97 21.57 -11.56
C LYS A 529 4.89 22.52 -11.05
N ASP A 530 5.27 23.41 -10.16
CA ASP A 530 4.38 24.40 -9.57
C ASP A 530 3.85 25.36 -10.67
N GLN A 531 4.72 25.81 -11.58
CA GLN A 531 4.34 26.67 -12.69
C GLN A 531 3.33 25.99 -13.62
N VAL A 532 3.61 24.77 -14.09
CA VAL A 532 2.72 24.05 -15.02
C VAL A 532 1.35 23.79 -14.37
N MET A 533 1.33 23.46 -13.08
CA MET A 533 0.07 23.28 -12.35
C MET A 533 -0.71 24.58 -12.18
N GLU A 534 -0.03 25.71 -11.98
CA GLU A 534 -0.66 27.03 -11.92
C GLU A 534 -1.22 27.46 -13.30
N GLU A 535 -0.48 27.22 -14.37
CA GLU A 535 -0.94 27.45 -15.75
C GLU A 535 -2.21 26.60 -16.04
N PHE A 536 -2.24 25.35 -15.61
CA PHE A 536 -3.41 24.47 -15.75
C PHE A 536 -4.58 24.96 -14.90
N LYS A 537 -4.36 25.31 -13.63
CA LYS A 537 -5.38 25.89 -12.75
C LYS A 537 -5.99 27.17 -13.30
N ASN A 538 -5.18 28.04 -13.92
CA ASN A 538 -5.59 29.31 -14.51
C ASN A 538 -6.14 29.18 -15.94
N HIS A 539 -6.40 27.95 -16.41
CA HIS A 539 -6.93 27.65 -17.74
C HIS A 539 -6.05 28.17 -18.91
N GLN A 540 -4.73 28.22 -18.69
CA GLN A 540 -3.76 28.49 -19.75
C GLN A 540 -3.39 27.23 -20.52
N LEU A 541 -3.73 26.03 -19.96
CA LEU A 541 -3.58 24.73 -20.58
C LEU A 541 -4.96 24.03 -20.62
N ASP A 542 -5.23 23.34 -21.71
CA ASP A 542 -6.50 22.63 -21.94
C ASP A 542 -6.38 21.13 -21.60
N ILE A 543 -5.21 20.53 -21.89
CA ILE A 543 -4.87 19.13 -21.57
C ILE A 543 -3.58 19.11 -20.75
N LEU A 544 -3.59 18.40 -19.64
CA LEU A 544 -2.38 18.15 -18.83
C LEU A 544 -2.00 16.67 -18.94
N VAL A 545 -0.90 16.39 -19.66
CA VAL A 545 -0.32 15.04 -19.74
C VAL A 545 0.65 14.85 -18.58
N SER A 546 0.37 13.88 -17.73
CA SER A 546 1.13 13.70 -16.49
C SER A 546 1.39 12.25 -16.15
N THR A 547 2.40 12.03 -15.29
CA THR A 547 2.54 10.79 -14.54
C THR A 547 1.67 10.83 -13.29
N THR A 548 1.82 9.83 -12.40
CA THR A 548 1.16 9.77 -11.08
C THR A 548 1.47 10.96 -10.16
N VAL A 549 2.38 11.84 -10.52
CA VAL A 549 2.70 13.08 -9.75
C VAL A 549 1.48 13.97 -9.53
N VAL A 550 0.46 13.88 -10.38
CA VAL A 550 -0.84 14.57 -10.22
C VAL A 550 -1.65 14.04 -9.01
N GLU A 551 -1.29 12.92 -8.40
CA GLU A 551 -1.93 12.45 -7.15
C GLU A 551 -1.86 13.49 -6.03
N VAL A 552 -1.00 14.50 -6.14
CA VAL A 552 -0.86 15.59 -5.17
C VAL A 552 -1.96 16.63 -5.39
N GLY A 553 -2.97 16.54 -4.63
CA GLY A 553 -4.11 17.33 -4.16
C GLY A 553 -4.55 18.64 -4.82
N VAL A 554 -4.03 19.06 -5.97
CA VAL A 554 -4.44 20.33 -6.59
C VAL A 554 -5.89 20.30 -7.05
N ASP A 555 -6.66 21.29 -6.67
CA ASP A 555 -8.06 21.46 -7.03
C ASP A 555 -8.20 22.28 -8.33
N VAL A 556 -8.72 21.65 -9.39
CA VAL A 556 -9.02 22.30 -10.67
C VAL A 556 -10.48 22.02 -11.02
N PRO A 557 -11.43 22.86 -10.57
CA PRO A 557 -12.88 22.60 -10.72
C PRO A 557 -13.34 22.46 -12.19
N ASN A 558 -12.62 23.06 -13.15
CA ASN A 558 -12.93 23.00 -14.58
C ASN A 558 -12.38 21.74 -15.28
N ALA A 559 -11.55 20.94 -14.59
CA ALA A 559 -11.11 19.63 -15.10
C ALA A 559 -12.20 18.59 -14.85
N THR A 560 -12.94 18.26 -15.89
CA THR A 560 -14.09 17.35 -15.84
C THR A 560 -13.77 15.96 -16.41
N GLN A 561 -12.69 15.82 -17.16
CA GLN A 561 -12.30 14.59 -17.81
C GLN A 561 -10.95 14.11 -17.31
N ILE A 562 -10.85 12.80 -17.03
CA ILE A 562 -9.57 12.15 -16.75
C ILE A 562 -9.44 10.87 -17.58
N VAL A 563 -8.33 10.74 -18.27
CA VAL A 563 -7.94 9.56 -19.04
C VAL A 563 -6.75 8.89 -18.35
N ILE A 564 -6.87 7.63 -18.01
CA ILE A 564 -5.79 6.84 -17.38
C ILE A 564 -5.32 5.78 -18.38
N MET A 565 -4.14 5.99 -18.94
CA MET A 565 -3.54 5.07 -19.90
C MET A 565 -2.98 3.84 -19.21
N ASN A 566 -3.09 2.67 -19.84
CA ASN A 566 -2.64 1.39 -19.29
C ASN A 566 -3.19 1.15 -17.86
N ALA A 567 -4.49 1.38 -17.67
CA ALA A 567 -5.14 1.36 -16.37
C ALA A 567 -5.05 0.00 -15.67
N ASP A 568 -4.91 -1.09 -16.43
CA ASP A 568 -4.68 -2.46 -15.93
C ASP A 568 -3.39 -2.62 -15.11
N ARG A 569 -2.45 -1.70 -15.26
CA ARG A 569 -1.16 -1.69 -14.54
C ARG A 569 -1.18 -0.83 -13.27
N PHE A 570 -2.26 -0.13 -12.97
CA PHE A 570 -2.40 0.67 -11.75
C PHE A 570 -3.01 -0.15 -10.61
N GLY A 571 -2.59 0.16 -9.38
CA GLY A 571 -3.29 -0.31 -8.19
C GLY A 571 -4.70 0.29 -8.10
N LEU A 572 -5.66 -0.44 -7.52
CA LEU A 572 -7.06 0.01 -7.45
C LEU A 572 -7.20 1.30 -6.64
N ALA A 573 -6.53 1.40 -5.49
CA ALA A 573 -6.51 2.60 -4.67
C ALA A 573 -5.90 3.80 -5.40
N GLN A 574 -4.81 3.59 -6.16
CA GLN A 574 -4.14 4.63 -6.94
C GLN A 574 -5.02 5.14 -8.08
N ALA A 575 -5.65 4.24 -8.85
CA ALA A 575 -6.56 4.61 -9.91
C ALA A 575 -7.80 5.36 -9.36
N HIS A 576 -8.30 4.98 -8.17
CA HIS A 576 -9.36 5.70 -7.47
C HIS A 576 -8.95 7.13 -7.07
N GLN A 577 -7.75 7.32 -6.53
CA GLN A 577 -7.23 8.65 -6.19
C GLN A 577 -7.07 9.54 -7.43
N LEU A 578 -6.56 8.99 -8.54
CA LEU A 578 -6.48 9.69 -9.82
C LEU A 578 -7.87 10.08 -10.32
N ARG A 579 -8.85 9.17 -10.27
CA ARG A 579 -10.24 9.47 -10.60
C ARG A 579 -10.79 10.64 -9.79
N GLY A 580 -10.46 10.71 -8.50
CA GLY A 580 -10.86 11.80 -7.60
C GLY A 580 -10.26 13.18 -7.95
N ARG A 581 -9.40 13.29 -8.97
CA ARG A 581 -8.88 14.58 -9.47
C ARG A 581 -9.93 15.36 -10.25
N VAL A 582 -10.95 14.69 -10.77
CA VAL A 582 -12.11 15.30 -11.41
C VAL A 582 -13.35 15.22 -10.51
N GLY A 583 -14.46 15.84 -10.89
CA GLY A 583 -15.70 15.84 -10.10
C GLY A 583 -15.63 16.75 -8.87
N ARG A 584 -14.83 17.80 -8.89
CA ARG A 584 -14.72 18.79 -7.83
C ARG A 584 -15.59 20.03 -8.03
N GLY A 585 -16.07 20.22 -9.24
CA GLY A 585 -17.03 21.25 -9.62
C GLY A 585 -18.49 20.75 -9.60
N GLN A 586 -19.39 21.59 -10.13
CA GLN A 586 -20.81 21.24 -10.30
C GLN A 586 -21.09 20.48 -11.60
N LYS A 587 -20.15 20.45 -12.53
CA LYS A 587 -20.29 19.78 -13.82
C LYS A 587 -20.11 18.27 -13.67
N ALA A 588 -20.84 17.51 -14.50
CA ALA A 588 -20.67 16.07 -14.62
C ALA A 588 -19.25 15.75 -15.10
N SER A 589 -18.61 14.76 -14.49
CA SER A 589 -17.24 14.40 -14.78
C SER A 589 -17.12 12.94 -15.17
N GLN A 590 -16.13 12.62 -15.99
CA GLN A 590 -15.91 11.28 -16.52
C GLN A 590 -14.45 10.82 -16.30
N CYS A 591 -14.32 9.51 -16.08
CA CYS A 591 -13.03 8.82 -15.98
C CYS A 591 -12.96 7.72 -17.02
N PHE A 592 -11.98 7.79 -17.90
CA PHE A 592 -11.72 6.77 -18.92
C PHE A 592 -10.52 5.92 -18.52
N LEU A 593 -10.74 4.61 -18.37
CA LEU A 593 -9.72 3.62 -18.05
C LEU A 593 -9.31 2.90 -19.33
N ILE A 594 -8.11 3.18 -19.82
CA ILE A 594 -7.62 2.61 -21.07
C ILE A 594 -6.83 1.33 -20.76
N THR A 595 -7.27 0.19 -21.29
CA THR A 595 -6.57 -1.10 -21.14
C THR A 595 -5.48 -1.25 -22.19
N THR A 596 -4.43 -2.02 -21.86
CA THR A 596 -3.35 -2.33 -22.80
C THR A 596 -3.84 -3.30 -23.89
N GLY A 597 -3.84 -2.85 -25.14
CA GLY A 597 -4.28 -3.65 -26.29
C GLY A 597 -5.75 -4.11 -26.19
N ASP A 598 -6.03 -5.33 -26.66
CA ASP A 598 -7.37 -5.94 -26.64
C ASP A 598 -7.63 -6.87 -25.45
N ASN A 599 -6.83 -6.77 -24.39
CA ASN A 599 -7.00 -7.61 -23.20
C ASN A 599 -8.34 -7.34 -22.51
N PRO A 600 -9.03 -8.37 -22.02
CA PRO A 600 -10.25 -8.19 -21.26
C PRO A 600 -9.96 -7.42 -19.96
N PRO A 601 -10.89 -6.54 -19.52
CA PRO A 601 -10.72 -5.77 -18.30
C PRO A 601 -10.48 -6.67 -17.10
N THR A 602 -9.50 -6.31 -16.28
CA THR A 602 -9.22 -7.01 -15.02
C THR A 602 -10.36 -6.82 -14.02
N THR A 603 -10.45 -7.72 -13.04
CA THR A 603 -11.43 -7.59 -11.94
C THR A 603 -11.29 -6.22 -11.23
N ARG A 604 -10.06 -5.73 -11.03
CA ARG A 604 -9.79 -4.42 -10.43
C ARG A 604 -10.47 -3.28 -11.20
N LEU A 605 -10.33 -3.25 -12.52
CA LEU A 605 -10.93 -2.20 -13.35
C LEU A 605 -12.46 -2.26 -13.34
N ARG A 606 -13.03 -3.47 -13.39
CA ARG A 606 -14.49 -3.66 -13.30
C ARG A 606 -15.07 -3.17 -11.97
N GLU A 607 -14.37 -3.39 -10.87
CA GLU A 607 -14.77 -2.87 -9.56
C GLU A 607 -14.66 -1.34 -9.48
N LEU A 608 -13.64 -0.74 -10.09
CA LEU A 608 -13.49 0.70 -10.17
C LEU A 608 -14.57 1.36 -11.05
N GLU A 609 -15.00 0.70 -12.12
CA GLU A 609 -16.11 1.14 -12.98
C GLU A 609 -17.44 1.12 -12.26
N LYS A 610 -17.72 0.07 -11.46
CA LYS A 610 -18.99 -0.13 -10.75
C LYS A 610 -19.18 0.78 -9.54
N SER A 611 -18.10 1.14 -8.84
CA SER A 611 -18.19 1.81 -7.55
C SER A 611 -17.41 3.12 -7.48
N ASN A 612 -18.04 4.14 -6.91
CA ASN A 612 -17.40 5.40 -6.52
C ASN A 612 -17.01 5.43 -5.03
N ASN A 613 -17.29 4.38 -4.25
CA ASN A 613 -17.00 4.32 -2.83
C ASN A 613 -15.55 3.89 -2.59
N GLY A 614 -14.70 4.83 -2.16
CA GLY A 614 -13.29 4.56 -1.91
C GLY A 614 -13.02 3.55 -0.80
N PHE A 615 -13.87 3.47 0.24
CA PHE A 615 -13.73 2.49 1.31
C PHE A 615 -13.97 1.06 0.80
N TYR A 616 -15.01 0.88 0.00
CA TYR A 616 -15.28 -0.40 -0.66
C TYR A 616 -14.12 -0.82 -1.57
N LEU A 617 -13.64 0.11 -2.40
CA LEU A 617 -12.52 -0.16 -3.31
C LEU A 617 -11.23 -0.50 -2.58
N ALA A 618 -10.96 0.11 -1.43
CA ALA A 618 -9.81 -0.21 -0.60
C ALA A 618 -9.90 -1.63 0.00
N GLU A 619 -11.08 -2.06 0.43
CA GLU A 619 -11.30 -3.43 0.90
C GLU A 619 -11.16 -4.47 -0.22
N VAL A 620 -11.66 -4.15 -1.42
CA VAL A 620 -11.48 -5.00 -2.61
C VAL A 620 -10.00 -5.09 -3.00
N ASP A 621 -9.26 -3.96 -2.99
CA ASP A 621 -7.84 -3.94 -3.32
C ASP A 621 -7.03 -4.82 -2.34
N LEU A 622 -7.35 -4.75 -1.05
CA LEU A 622 -6.74 -5.59 -0.03
C LEU A 622 -6.96 -7.09 -0.29
N LYS A 623 -8.19 -7.47 -0.67
CA LYS A 623 -8.53 -8.86 -0.99
C LYS A 623 -7.84 -9.37 -2.25
N LEU A 624 -7.71 -8.53 -3.27
CA LEU A 624 -7.15 -8.89 -4.58
C LEU A 624 -5.61 -8.96 -4.60
N ARG A 625 -4.92 -8.23 -3.71
CA ARG A 625 -3.45 -8.22 -3.64
C ARG A 625 -2.86 -9.46 -2.96
N GLY A 626 -3.60 -10.09 -2.07
CA GLY A 626 -3.09 -11.23 -1.30
C GLY A 626 -2.06 -10.86 -0.21
N PRO A 627 -1.59 -11.85 0.56
CA PRO A 627 -0.59 -11.63 1.60
C PRO A 627 0.78 -11.33 0.97
N GLY A 628 1.33 -10.16 1.18
CA GLY A 628 2.68 -9.80 0.73
C GLY A 628 2.78 -8.61 -0.23
N GLU A 629 1.77 -8.33 -1.05
CA GLU A 629 1.80 -7.17 -1.96
C GLU A 629 1.20 -5.88 -1.37
N VAL A 630 0.58 -5.96 -0.20
CA VAL A 630 -0.10 -4.81 0.42
C VAL A 630 0.88 -3.70 0.80
N TYR A 631 2.14 -4.03 1.00
CA TYR A 631 3.17 -3.11 1.51
C TYR A 631 4.13 -2.54 0.46
N GLY A 632 4.15 -3.07 -0.76
CA GLY A 632 5.03 -2.54 -1.83
C GLY A 632 4.71 -1.10 -2.26
N SER A 633 3.55 -0.57 -1.90
CA SER A 633 3.12 0.80 -2.22
C SER A 633 3.05 1.75 -1.01
N MET A 634 3.15 1.25 0.23
CA MET A 634 3.38 2.10 1.40
C MET A 634 4.86 2.44 1.47
N GLN A 635 5.21 3.56 0.89
CA GLN A 635 6.54 4.12 0.90
C GLN A 635 7.03 4.29 2.35
N HIS A 636 8.20 3.71 2.64
CA HIS A 636 9.03 3.94 3.81
C HIS A 636 8.58 3.24 5.11
N GLY A 637 8.91 1.98 5.24
CA GLY A 637 8.89 1.27 6.50
C GLY A 637 8.60 -0.22 6.33
N GLU A 638 9.55 -1.03 6.66
CA GLU A 638 9.68 -2.48 6.49
C GLU A 638 8.65 -3.31 7.28
N LEU A 639 7.34 -3.03 7.17
CA LEU A 639 6.31 -3.95 7.64
C LEU A 639 6.12 -5.08 6.61
N ASN A 640 7.15 -5.92 6.47
CA ASN A 640 7.07 -7.15 5.69
C ASN A 640 6.39 -8.24 6.52
N LEU A 641 5.06 -8.28 6.48
CA LEU A 641 4.34 -9.47 6.95
C LEU A 641 4.73 -10.64 6.04
N LYS A 642 5.25 -11.70 6.65
CA LYS A 642 5.80 -12.84 5.92
C LYS A 642 4.73 -13.86 5.53
N ILE A 643 3.66 -13.94 6.33
CA ILE A 643 2.63 -14.98 6.18
C ILE A 643 1.22 -14.48 6.43
N ALA A 644 1.03 -13.51 7.33
CA ALA A 644 -0.28 -13.02 7.71
C ALA A 644 -0.98 -12.28 6.58
N ASN A 645 -2.28 -12.53 6.43
CA ASN A 645 -3.15 -11.82 5.50
C ASN A 645 -4.02 -10.82 6.27
N LEU A 646 -3.86 -9.54 5.98
CA LEU A 646 -4.67 -8.49 6.61
C LEU A 646 -6.13 -8.47 6.14
N ALA A 647 -6.52 -9.30 5.18
CA ALA A 647 -7.91 -9.53 4.84
C ALA A 647 -8.63 -10.51 5.81
N ASP A 648 -7.89 -11.23 6.66
CA ASP A 648 -8.46 -12.13 7.67
C ASP A 648 -8.94 -11.34 8.91
N THR A 649 -10.16 -10.83 8.79
CA THR A 649 -10.77 -9.98 9.82
C THR A 649 -11.09 -10.72 11.12
N GLU A 650 -11.33 -12.05 11.09
CA GLU A 650 -11.58 -12.85 12.27
C GLU A 650 -10.29 -13.03 13.08
N LEU A 651 -9.21 -13.44 12.43
CA LEU A 651 -7.90 -13.59 13.06
C LEU A 651 -7.43 -12.28 13.68
N ILE A 652 -7.64 -11.14 12.98
CA ILE A 652 -7.29 -9.81 13.50
C ILE A 652 -8.11 -9.45 14.75
N LYS A 653 -9.42 -9.73 14.75
CA LYS A 653 -10.28 -9.49 15.95
C LYS A 653 -9.82 -10.30 17.15
N ASP A 654 -9.53 -11.60 16.93
CA ASP A 654 -9.06 -12.49 17.98
C ASP A 654 -7.70 -12.01 18.54
N ALA A 655 -6.75 -11.74 17.68
CA ALA A 655 -5.42 -11.24 18.07
C ALA A 655 -5.52 -9.91 18.83
N ARG A 656 -6.40 -8.97 18.38
CA ARG A 656 -6.61 -7.69 19.06
C ARG A 656 -7.20 -7.87 20.45
N ALA A 657 -8.22 -8.71 20.60
CA ALA A 657 -8.85 -8.94 21.89
C ALA A 657 -7.83 -9.47 22.92
N GLN A 658 -6.91 -10.32 22.47
CA GLN A 658 -5.85 -10.85 23.33
C GLN A 658 -4.72 -9.84 23.58
N ALA A 659 -4.28 -9.10 22.55
CA ALA A 659 -3.23 -8.10 22.68
C ALA A 659 -3.63 -6.97 23.67
N VAL A 660 -4.89 -6.50 23.59
CA VAL A 660 -5.42 -5.50 24.53
C VAL A 660 -5.41 -6.03 25.97
N LYS A 661 -5.88 -7.26 26.21
CA LYS A 661 -5.84 -7.89 27.54
C LYS A 661 -4.42 -8.08 28.04
N PHE A 662 -3.52 -8.50 27.15
CA PHE A 662 -2.12 -8.72 27.49
C PHE A 662 -1.40 -7.42 27.86
N ALA A 663 -1.61 -6.37 27.07
CA ALA A 663 -1.03 -5.05 27.29
C ALA A 663 -1.53 -4.39 28.60
N ALA A 664 -2.76 -4.68 29.04
CA ALA A 664 -3.32 -4.14 30.29
C ALA A 664 -2.52 -4.52 31.54
N ASN A 665 -1.75 -5.60 31.50
CA ASN A 665 -0.88 -6.02 32.62
C ASN A 665 0.60 -5.85 32.26
N THR A 666 1.23 -4.81 32.81
CA THR A 666 2.64 -4.47 32.55
C THR A 666 3.63 -5.58 32.97
N GLN A 667 3.27 -6.43 33.93
CA GLN A 667 4.11 -7.57 34.34
C GLN A 667 4.21 -8.65 33.25
N ASN A 668 3.28 -8.71 32.31
CA ASN A 668 3.32 -9.66 31.22
C ASN A 668 4.58 -9.48 30.35
N MET A 669 4.99 -8.24 30.07
CA MET A 669 6.18 -7.97 29.28
C MET A 669 7.48 -8.45 29.96
N LEU A 670 7.54 -8.44 31.28
CA LEU A 670 8.68 -8.97 32.05
C LEU A 670 8.72 -10.50 32.03
N LYS A 671 7.55 -11.12 32.03
CA LYS A 671 7.41 -12.60 32.00
C LYS A 671 7.80 -13.18 30.64
N TYR A 672 7.45 -12.49 29.54
CA TYR A 672 7.65 -12.95 28.15
C TYR A 672 8.79 -12.17 27.45
N LYS A 673 10.03 -12.38 27.90
CA LYS A 673 11.23 -11.63 27.42
C LYS A 673 11.44 -11.71 25.92
N GLU A 674 11.25 -12.86 25.30
CA GLU A 674 11.45 -13.04 23.87
C GLU A 674 10.38 -12.35 23.04
N LEU A 675 9.13 -12.35 23.51
CA LEU A 675 8.07 -11.56 22.92
C LEU A 675 8.41 -10.06 23.01
N SER A 676 8.91 -9.59 24.15
CA SER A 676 9.36 -8.22 24.34
C SER A 676 10.44 -7.80 23.34
N GLN A 677 11.43 -8.66 23.10
CA GLN A 677 12.48 -8.41 22.10
C GLN A 677 11.96 -8.42 20.66
N SER A 678 11.02 -9.32 20.35
CA SER A 678 10.41 -9.37 19.01
C SER A 678 9.59 -8.12 18.71
N ILE A 679 8.80 -7.65 19.67
CA ILE A 679 7.92 -6.49 19.56
C ILE A 679 8.70 -5.18 19.40
N SER A 680 9.91 -5.07 19.97
CA SER A 680 10.68 -3.81 19.91
C SER A 680 10.90 -3.29 18.48
N LYS A 681 11.02 -4.19 17.50
CA LYS A 681 11.10 -3.84 16.08
C LYS A 681 9.79 -3.26 15.55
N PHE A 682 8.67 -3.84 15.92
CA PHE A 682 7.35 -3.36 15.51
C PHE A 682 6.97 -2.06 16.23
N GLN A 683 7.41 -1.84 17.47
CA GLN A 683 7.19 -0.59 18.18
C GLN A 683 7.78 0.61 17.45
N GLN A 684 9.01 0.47 16.92
CA GLN A 684 9.63 1.53 16.11
C GLN A 684 8.84 1.83 14.83
N LEU A 685 8.22 0.81 14.22
CA LEU A 685 7.43 0.95 13.00
C LEU A 685 6.03 1.52 13.27
N THR A 686 5.45 1.25 14.44
CA THR A 686 4.10 1.72 14.82
C THR A 686 4.13 3.01 15.65
N THR A 687 5.31 3.51 16.02
CA THR A 687 5.41 4.80 16.71
C THR A 687 5.07 5.93 15.77
N LEU A 688 3.99 6.67 16.04
CA LEU A 688 3.54 7.82 15.24
C LEU A 688 3.12 7.48 13.79
N ASN A 689 2.62 6.29 13.57
CA ASN A 689 1.98 6.00 12.27
C ASN A 689 0.70 6.76 12.08
#